data_43a5d3745fc458538c93486af38992ed
#
_entry.id   43a5d3745fc458538c93486af38992ed
#
_cell.length_a   1.000
_cell.length_b   1.000
_cell.length_c   1.000
_cell.angle_alpha   90.00
_cell.angle_beta   90.00
_cell.angle_gamma   90.00
#
_symmetry.space_group_name_H-M   'P 1'
#
loop_
_entity.id
_entity.type
_entity.pdbx_description
1 polymer ?
#
loop_
_entity_poly.entity_id
_entity_poly.type
_entity_poly.pdbx_seq_one_letter_code
_entity_poly.pdbx_strand_id
1 'polypeptide(L)'
;VASISGVKTPYIVANGETAAYFDNAVNPQSVEYDFFDMLLGEQQSRVFEYVTVPGIGYPSDYDALRSSGIDISGKIALVKRGTSSFEEKASAAYAAGAAGIIIYNNTTGMIRMSIGKDLDIAACSINKEVGDILASRQTGTMEVNRANLAGPFMSDFSSWGPLPSLPLEPDITAHGGDILSAVTGYDQYAIQSGTSMATPNLAGVVLLVRQYLQEKYPDITASQLWSMTQQLIMSTATIAYNEEGNPYSPRKQGAGLANLDGALATQGYLTVDGSDYAKLSLYDDPERTGKYELDFNVVNIGTTTLNYTLNTKVMTEQCTYVRDYKVWTILEKAYMFTDSKIEVSVTNGTYNGSTNTVSVPAGQTAKLKVTITLAENEIKYLEDNFENGMYVEGFVELLAGEGGVDLSIPYLAFYGSWLDQKMFWEDYYEVEESANDASVLDEDKVQALIYPTTPLAALEPFLDEEGEWNAYLLPFGMYPYTLPDDEKAINPDTEKAALTYDEDGLFALYQVYMNMVRGGKKVDFTITNKMTGEVIHEESFENVRKAGLGSPTFLYNGNSLEEDVDFYDQLLLTPSKLSLANNTQYTATITGYVDYKDGIVPNNTYSFDFRIDNECSVLTKVEYRTEIERDDKENPIHTYMDMYVYDNQYAAAVLPCFITGENENATLQMLTSHAIPVRGERRSVTKVSWDITEYLDYADENYDFFFIQLTDYALNTSMFAVTLPRDVTDVQLKETELTLSVGELYEVTPVVTPDDQWTDGFVWSSSNENVVKVQDGEIYAVGKGTATVTVVDKDTLLNDEPRWEGA
;
A
#
# COMPACT_ATOMS: atom_id res chain seq x y z
N VAL A 1 -21.64 -14.07 -10.91
CA VAL A 1 -21.55 -15.53 -10.65
C VAL A 1 -20.30 -15.83 -9.86
N ALA A 2 -20.42 -16.50 -8.71
CA ALA A 2 -19.29 -16.98 -7.93
C ALA A 2 -18.80 -18.35 -8.43
N SER A 3 -17.58 -18.73 -8.04
CA SER A 3 -16.93 -19.99 -8.43
C SER A 3 -16.78 -20.94 -7.24
N ILE A 4 -17.08 -22.22 -7.49
CA ILE A 4 -16.85 -23.32 -6.56
C ILE A 4 -16.11 -24.45 -7.28
N SER A 5 -15.27 -25.20 -6.57
CA SER A 5 -14.63 -26.40 -7.09
C SER A 5 -15.36 -27.65 -6.57
N GLY A 6 -15.78 -28.50 -7.47
CA GLY A 6 -16.35 -29.82 -7.15
C GLY A 6 -15.31 -30.92 -6.97
N VAL A 7 -14.05 -30.62 -7.28
CA VAL A 7 -12.95 -31.60 -7.20
C VAL A 7 -12.48 -31.73 -5.75
N LYS A 8 -11.95 -32.90 -5.40
CA LYS A 8 -11.27 -33.11 -4.14
C LYS A 8 -10.07 -32.20 -4.07
N THR A 9 -10.02 -31.33 -3.05
CA THR A 9 -8.92 -30.39 -2.85
C THR A 9 -7.87 -31.04 -1.96
N PRO A 10 -6.60 -31.16 -2.40
CA PRO A 10 -5.53 -31.66 -1.55
C PRO A 10 -5.30 -30.74 -0.35
N TYR A 11 -4.97 -31.34 0.80
CA TYR A 11 -4.68 -30.60 2.01
C TYR A 11 -3.66 -31.31 2.90
N ILE A 12 -3.06 -30.55 3.80
CA ILE A 12 -2.19 -31.04 4.85
C ILE A 12 -2.76 -30.65 6.21
N VAL A 13 -2.52 -31.43 7.26
CA VAL A 13 -2.86 -31.08 8.65
C VAL A 13 -1.59 -30.82 9.42
N ALA A 14 -1.40 -29.60 9.88
CA ALA A 14 -0.24 -29.19 10.62
C ALA A 14 -0.55 -29.06 12.11
N ASN A 15 0.39 -29.51 12.96
CA ASN A 15 0.28 -29.51 14.43
C ASN A 15 -0.98 -30.20 14.97
N GLY A 16 -1.63 -31.05 14.18
CA GLY A 16 -2.84 -31.79 14.53
C GLY A 16 -4.14 -30.98 14.51
N GLU A 17 -4.08 -29.69 14.23
CA GLU A 17 -5.24 -28.80 14.31
C GLU A 17 -5.43 -27.87 13.10
N THR A 18 -4.33 -27.46 12.47
CA THR A 18 -4.38 -26.49 11.36
C THR A 18 -4.37 -27.19 10.02
N ALA A 19 -5.47 -27.13 9.28
CA ALA A 19 -5.55 -27.62 7.91
C ALA A 19 -5.15 -26.54 6.91
N ALA A 20 -4.31 -26.88 5.94
CA ALA A 20 -3.90 -26.02 4.86
C ALA A 20 -4.25 -26.66 3.50
N TYR A 21 -4.97 -25.93 2.68
CA TYR A 21 -5.07 -26.22 1.25
C TYR A 21 -3.78 -25.76 0.57
N PHE A 22 -3.40 -26.45 -0.50
CA PHE A 22 -2.17 -26.09 -1.21
C PHE A 22 -2.29 -26.26 -2.72
N ASP A 23 -1.44 -25.53 -3.45
CA ASP A 23 -1.20 -25.67 -4.86
C ASP A 23 0.18 -26.30 -5.11
N ASN A 24 0.22 -27.31 -5.97
CA ASN A 24 1.47 -27.89 -6.43
C ASN A 24 2.30 -26.88 -7.22
N ALA A 25 3.61 -26.90 -7.03
CA ALA A 25 4.50 -26.16 -7.93
C ALA A 25 4.46 -26.76 -9.35
N VAL A 26 4.74 -25.92 -10.32
CA VAL A 26 4.86 -26.32 -11.74
C VAL A 26 6.30 -26.11 -12.24
N ASN A 27 6.65 -26.81 -13.31
CA ASN A 27 7.88 -26.47 -14.03
C ASN A 27 7.61 -25.37 -15.10
N PRO A 28 8.64 -24.83 -15.77
CA PRO A 28 8.45 -23.80 -16.80
C PRO A 28 7.56 -24.22 -18.01
N GLN A 29 7.28 -25.53 -18.17
CA GLN A 29 6.35 -26.05 -19.16
C GLN A 29 4.94 -26.28 -18.58
N SER A 30 4.65 -25.79 -17.37
CA SER A 30 3.38 -25.93 -16.63
C SER A 30 3.02 -27.36 -16.28
N VAL A 31 4.01 -28.25 -16.14
CA VAL A 31 3.80 -29.60 -15.61
C VAL A 31 3.89 -29.54 -14.09
N GLU A 32 2.86 -30.03 -13.40
CA GLU A 32 2.81 -30.04 -11.94
C GLU A 32 3.83 -31.02 -11.33
N TYR A 33 4.43 -30.58 -10.21
CA TYR A 33 5.17 -31.44 -9.32
C TYR A 33 4.21 -31.95 -8.25
N ASP A 34 3.83 -33.21 -8.30
CA ASP A 34 2.93 -33.76 -7.28
C ASP A 34 3.64 -33.84 -5.92
N PHE A 35 3.29 -32.91 -5.03
CA PHE A 35 3.86 -32.79 -3.71
C PHE A 35 3.71 -34.06 -2.86
N PHE A 36 2.57 -34.73 -2.98
CA PHE A 36 2.32 -35.97 -2.27
C PHE A 36 3.16 -37.12 -2.83
N ASP A 37 3.20 -37.29 -4.14
CA ASP A 37 3.95 -38.37 -4.77
C ASP A 37 5.44 -38.28 -4.47
N MET A 38 5.98 -37.06 -4.48
CA MET A 38 7.39 -36.84 -4.15
C MET A 38 7.72 -37.10 -2.68
N LEU A 39 6.80 -36.79 -1.74
CA LEU A 39 7.03 -36.98 -0.30
C LEU A 39 6.69 -38.36 0.21
N LEU A 40 5.61 -38.97 -0.32
CA LEU A 40 5.05 -40.20 0.23
C LEU A 40 5.46 -41.45 -0.55
N GLY A 41 5.81 -41.31 -1.84
CA GLY A 41 5.99 -42.46 -2.71
C GLY A 41 4.74 -43.34 -2.73
N GLU A 42 4.82 -44.60 -2.32
CA GLU A 42 3.69 -45.52 -2.26
C GLU A 42 2.89 -45.45 -0.94
N GLN A 43 3.31 -44.61 0.05
CA GLN A 43 2.64 -44.51 1.34
C GLN A 43 1.34 -43.70 1.23
N GLN A 44 0.36 -44.02 2.09
CA GLN A 44 -0.90 -43.27 2.13
C GLN A 44 -0.78 -41.96 2.91
N SER A 45 -0.04 -41.97 3.99
CA SER A 45 0.26 -40.78 4.82
C SER A 45 1.57 -40.90 5.56
N ARG A 46 2.10 -39.75 5.92
CA ARG A 46 3.31 -39.65 6.77
C ARG A 46 3.32 -38.31 7.50
N VAL A 47 3.76 -38.35 8.75
CA VAL A 47 4.01 -37.14 9.54
C VAL A 47 5.45 -36.67 9.31
N PHE A 48 5.59 -35.41 8.93
CA PHE A 48 6.86 -34.73 8.78
C PHE A 48 7.02 -33.67 9.88
N GLU A 49 8.26 -33.43 10.31
CA GLU A 49 8.58 -32.18 10.99
C GLU A 49 8.74 -31.08 9.94
N TYR A 50 8.32 -29.85 10.29
CA TYR A 50 8.63 -28.67 9.50
C TYR A 50 9.46 -27.67 10.32
N VAL A 51 10.20 -26.83 9.62
CA VAL A 51 11.00 -25.76 10.18
C VAL A 51 10.65 -24.46 9.47
N THR A 52 10.28 -23.43 10.23
CA THR A 52 10.12 -22.08 9.71
C THR A 52 11.49 -21.48 9.41
N VAL A 53 11.72 -21.16 8.14
CA VAL A 53 12.97 -20.54 7.69
C VAL A 53 12.87 -19.03 7.95
N PRO A 54 13.85 -18.43 8.67
CA PRO A 54 13.85 -16.98 8.87
C PRO A 54 14.02 -16.26 7.53
N GLY A 55 13.55 -15.02 7.44
CA GLY A 55 13.62 -14.25 6.20
C GLY A 55 12.75 -14.79 5.08
N ILE A 56 13.27 -14.81 3.86
CA ILE A 56 12.54 -15.22 2.66
C ILE A 56 13.18 -16.41 1.93
N GLY A 57 14.02 -17.19 2.61
CA GLY A 57 14.58 -18.43 2.11
C GLY A 57 15.85 -18.30 1.28
N TYR A 58 16.65 -17.28 1.50
CA TYR A 58 18.01 -17.20 0.96
C TYR A 58 18.93 -18.27 1.57
N PRO A 59 20.04 -18.68 0.90
CA PRO A 59 21.01 -19.60 1.47
C PRO A 59 21.52 -19.19 2.87
N SER A 60 21.68 -17.88 3.11
CA SER A 60 22.06 -17.32 4.41
C SER A 60 21.05 -17.61 5.53
N ASP A 61 19.77 -17.71 5.20
CA ASP A 61 18.70 -18.00 6.16
C ASP A 61 18.82 -19.43 6.69
N TYR A 62 19.21 -20.38 5.82
CA TYR A 62 19.50 -21.77 6.20
C TYR A 62 20.81 -21.90 6.98
N ASP A 63 21.80 -21.05 6.69
CA ASP A 63 23.03 -20.99 7.50
C ASP A 63 22.75 -20.42 8.89
N ALA A 64 21.83 -19.46 9.01
CA ALA A 64 21.36 -18.95 10.30
C ALA A 64 20.66 -20.04 11.12
N LEU A 65 19.79 -20.87 10.51
CA LEU A 65 19.19 -22.02 11.17
C LEU A 65 20.23 -23.00 11.68
N ARG A 66 21.18 -23.36 10.84
CA ARG A 66 22.28 -24.27 11.21
C ARG A 66 23.11 -23.70 12.35
N SER A 67 23.37 -22.40 12.34
CA SER A 67 24.11 -21.70 13.41
C SER A 67 23.38 -21.68 14.74
N SER A 68 22.03 -21.66 14.69
CA SER A 68 21.18 -21.75 15.89
C SER A 68 20.94 -23.20 16.38
N GLY A 69 21.56 -24.18 15.73
CA GLY A 69 21.44 -25.60 16.09
C GLY A 69 20.18 -26.29 15.56
N ILE A 70 19.44 -25.66 14.61
CA ILE A 70 18.25 -26.25 14.01
C ILE A 70 18.65 -26.96 12.70
N ASP A 71 18.45 -28.28 12.66
CA ASP A 71 18.67 -29.11 11.48
C ASP A 71 17.38 -29.22 10.66
N ILE A 72 17.45 -28.85 9.38
CA ILE A 72 16.34 -28.95 8.42
C ILE A 72 16.39 -30.23 7.57
N SER A 73 17.46 -30.99 7.68
CA SER A 73 17.66 -32.21 6.87
C SER A 73 16.49 -33.20 7.03
N GLY A 74 15.86 -33.60 5.93
CA GLY A 74 14.72 -34.50 5.89
C GLY A 74 13.42 -33.93 6.42
N LYS A 75 13.35 -32.65 6.75
CA LYS A 75 12.15 -31.91 7.20
C LYS A 75 11.58 -31.03 6.07
N ILE A 76 10.39 -30.50 6.28
CA ILE A 76 9.78 -29.56 5.36
C ILE A 76 10.21 -28.13 5.72
N ALA A 77 10.71 -27.38 4.74
CA ALA A 77 11.02 -25.98 4.87
C ALA A 77 9.74 -25.16 4.69
N LEU A 78 9.33 -24.38 5.70
CA LEU A 78 8.26 -23.39 5.59
C LEU A 78 8.87 -22.01 5.34
N VAL A 79 8.62 -21.40 4.17
CA VAL A 79 9.30 -20.21 3.69
C VAL A 79 8.28 -19.15 3.30
N LYS A 80 8.53 -17.91 3.67
CA LYS A 80 7.69 -16.77 3.25
C LYS A 80 8.00 -16.38 1.80
N ARG A 81 6.95 -16.04 1.02
CA ARG A 81 7.12 -15.36 -0.26
C ARG A 81 7.83 -14.01 -0.02
N GLY A 82 8.57 -13.51 -0.99
CA GLY A 82 9.29 -12.24 -0.92
C GLY A 82 9.92 -11.95 -2.27
N THR A 83 10.96 -11.13 -2.30
CA THR A 83 11.62 -10.67 -3.54
C THR A 83 12.43 -11.73 -4.26
N SER A 84 12.93 -12.79 -3.59
CA SER A 84 13.64 -13.89 -4.28
C SER A 84 12.68 -14.78 -5.07
N SER A 85 13.12 -15.33 -6.18
CA SER A 85 12.33 -16.21 -7.04
C SER A 85 11.96 -17.52 -6.33
N PHE A 86 10.89 -18.19 -6.79
CA PHE A 86 10.48 -19.50 -6.25
C PHE A 86 11.54 -20.58 -6.51
N GLU A 87 12.22 -20.50 -7.64
CA GLU A 87 13.33 -21.40 -7.99
C GLU A 87 14.53 -21.25 -7.04
N GLU A 88 14.92 -20.02 -6.71
CA GLU A 88 15.99 -19.75 -5.74
C GLU A 88 15.66 -20.30 -4.36
N LYS A 89 14.41 -20.11 -3.88
CA LYS A 89 13.93 -20.64 -2.61
C LYS A 89 13.97 -22.17 -2.59
N ALA A 90 13.46 -22.79 -3.66
CA ALA A 90 13.44 -24.25 -3.78
C ALA A 90 14.87 -24.84 -3.88
N SER A 91 15.75 -24.19 -4.63
CA SER A 91 17.18 -24.56 -4.73
C SER A 91 17.91 -24.46 -3.39
N ALA A 92 17.66 -23.39 -2.63
CA ALA A 92 18.25 -23.21 -1.31
C ALA A 92 17.76 -24.27 -0.29
N ALA A 93 16.45 -24.59 -0.31
CA ALA A 93 15.87 -25.65 0.51
C ALA A 93 16.47 -27.02 0.17
N TYR A 94 16.56 -27.34 -1.13
CA TYR A 94 17.17 -28.58 -1.62
C TYR A 94 18.63 -28.69 -1.20
N ALA A 95 19.40 -27.63 -1.39
CA ALA A 95 20.82 -27.59 -0.97
C ALA A 95 21.01 -27.73 0.56
N ALA A 96 20.03 -27.28 1.34
CA ALA A 96 20.00 -27.43 2.79
C ALA A 96 19.59 -28.86 3.26
N GLY A 97 19.15 -29.72 2.33
CA GLY A 97 18.74 -31.10 2.58
C GLY A 97 17.29 -31.24 3.06
N ALA A 98 16.44 -30.26 2.81
CA ALA A 98 15.02 -30.35 3.12
C ALA A 98 14.33 -31.46 2.29
N ALA A 99 13.35 -32.17 2.88
CA ALA A 99 12.55 -33.17 2.18
C ALA A 99 11.53 -32.52 1.23
N GLY A 100 11.11 -31.30 1.51
CA GLY A 100 10.19 -30.53 0.72
C GLY A 100 10.20 -29.07 1.14
N ILE A 101 9.59 -28.21 0.34
CA ILE A 101 9.41 -26.80 0.62
C ILE A 101 7.94 -26.42 0.47
N ILE A 102 7.43 -25.66 1.43
CA ILE A 102 6.13 -25.01 1.39
C ILE A 102 6.40 -23.50 1.40
N ILE A 103 5.93 -22.81 0.37
CA ILE A 103 6.04 -21.35 0.30
C ILE A 103 4.67 -20.74 0.59
N TYR A 104 4.55 -20.01 1.68
CA TYR A 104 3.31 -19.32 1.99
C TYR A 104 3.31 -17.89 1.44
N ASN A 105 2.13 -17.44 1.00
CA ASN A 105 1.97 -16.12 0.41
C ASN A 105 2.26 -15.01 1.43
N ASN A 106 2.68 -13.85 0.96
CA ASN A 106 2.86 -12.64 1.77
C ASN A 106 1.65 -11.68 1.63
N THR A 107 0.73 -12.00 0.70
CA THR A 107 -0.56 -11.32 0.50
C THR A 107 -1.68 -12.35 0.54
N THR A 108 -2.95 -11.90 0.60
CA THR A 108 -4.11 -12.80 0.55
C THR A 108 -4.16 -13.62 -0.74
N GLY A 109 -4.73 -14.84 -0.66
CA GLY A 109 -4.89 -15.75 -1.79
C GLY A 109 -3.74 -16.74 -1.97
N MET A 110 -3.97 -17.69 -2.90
CA MET A 110 -2.99 -18.73 -3.27
C MET A 110 -2.00 -18.21 -4.30
N ILE A 111 -0.83 -18.85 -4.37
CA ILE A 111 0.20 -18.54 -5.36
C ILE A 111 0.39 -19.75 -6.27
N ARG A 112 0.26 -19.55 -7.57
CA ARG A 112 0.77 -20.54 -8.53
C ARG A 112 2.25 -20.26 -8.78
N MET A 113 3.12 -21.17 -8.36
CA MET A 113 4.57 -20.97 -8.46
C MET A 113 5.22 -21.90 -9.47
N SER A 114 6.20 -21.35 -10.20
CA SER A 114 7.07 -22.14 -11.07
C SER A 114 8.44 -22.29 -10.40
N ILE A 115 8.97 -23.53 -10.42
CA ILE A 115 10.32 -23.85 -9.96
C ILE A 115 11.12 -24.47 -11.10
N GLY A 116 12.45 -24.49 -10.97
CA GLY A 116 13.35 -24.99 -12.01
C GLY A 116 13.07 -26.43 -12.42
N LYS A 117 13.29 -26.74 -13.68
CA LYS A 117 12.96 -28.03 -14.30
C LYS A 117 13.71 -29.22 -13.69
N ASP A 118 14.90 -28.99 -13.18
CA ASP A 118 15.83 -30.05 -12.74
C ASP A 118 15.93 -30.13 -11.19
N LEU A 119 14.98 -29.50 -10.47
CA LEU A 119 14.93 -29.55 -9.03
C LEU A 119 14.12 -30.75 -8.55
N ASP A 120 14.79 -31.69 -7.89
CA ASP A 120 14.18 -32.87 -7.27
C ASP A 120 13.80 -32.60 -5.81
N ILE A 121 12.85 -31.70 -5.60
CA ILE A 121 12.30 -31.36 -4.29
C ILE A 121 10.78 -31.22 -4.38
N ALA A 122 10.05 -31.83 -3.45
CA ALA A 122 8.61 -31.62 -3.30
C ALA A 122 8.33 -30.16 -2.94
N ALA A 123 7.51 -29.47 -3.75
CA ALA A 123 7.26 -28.05 -3.57
C ALA A 123 5.78 -27.71 -3.78
N CYS A 124 5.20 -26.94 -2.85
CA CYS A 124 3.84 -26.42 -2.95
C CYS A 124 3.72 -25.05 -2.31
N SER A 125 2.62 -24.35 -2.58
CA SER A 125 2.26 -23.12 -1.92
C SER A 125 1.04 -23.29 -1.03
N ILE A 126 0.93 -22.42 0.00
CA ILE A 126 -0.26 -22.25 0.84
C ILE A 126 -0.59 -20.77 0.98
N ASN A 127 -1.81 -20.46 1.44
CA ASN A 127 -2.22 -19.08 1.66
C ASN A 127 -1.45 -18.43 2.82
N LYS A 128 -1.55 -17.10 2.90
CA LYS A 128 -0.87 -16.29 3.92
C LYS A 128 -1.34 -16.63 5.34
N GLU A 129 -2.65 -16.74 5.53
CA GLU A 129 -3.29 -16.87 6.85
C GLU A 129 -2.81 -18.15 7.56
N VAL A 130 -2.84 -19.28 6.88
CA VAL A 130 -2.34 -20.55 7.42
C VAL A 130 -0.83 -20.53 7.54
N GLY A 131 -0.14 -19.94 6.55
CA GLY A 131 1.32 -19.77 6.57
C GLY A 131 1.80 -19.00 7.79
N ASP A 132 1.18 -17.90 8.13
CA ASP A 132 1.52 -17.08 9.31
C ASP A 132 1.25 -17.84 10.62
N ILE A 133 0.12 -18.59 10.71
CA ILE A 133 -0.16 -19.45 11.88
C ILE A 133 0.95 -20.50 12.07
N LEU A 134 1.34 -21.17 11.00
CA LEU A 134 2.41 -22.17 11.05
C LEU A 134 3.77 -21.53 11.37
N ALA A 135 4.07 -20.39 10.77
CA ALA A 135 5.32 -19.66 10.96
C ALA A 135 5.46 -19.02 12.34
N SER A 136 4.37 -18.88 13.11
CA SER A 136 4.44 -18.47 14.52
C SER A 136 5.21 -19.46 15.41
N ARG A 137 5.48 -20.66 14.90
CA ARG A 137 6.31 -21.69 15.56
C ARG A 137 7.59 -21.89 14.77
N GLN A 138 8.72 -21.92 15.44
CA GLN A 138 10.01 -22.21 14.82
C GLN A 138 10.06 -23.62 14.23
N THR A 139 9.42 -24.59 14.86
CA THR A 139 9.28 -25.98 14.42
C THR A 139 7.90 -26.50 14.75
N GLY A 140 7.40 -27.44 13.93
CA GLY A 140 6.15 -28.12 14.18
C GLY A 140 6.09 -29.44 13.42
N THR A 141 4.89 -30.05 13.40
CA THR A 141 4.64 -31.29 12.65
C THR A 141 3.49 -31.08 11.67
N MET A 142 3.55 -31.76 10.54
CA MET A 142 2.44 -31.82 9.59
C MET A 142 2.22 -33.23 9.08
N GLU A 143 0.96 -33.62 8.98
CA GLU A 143 0.55 -34.85 8.32
C GLU A 143 0.30 -34.56 6.85
N VAL A 144 1.07 -35.19 5.99
CA VAL A 144 0.88 -35.23 4.54
C VAL A 144 0.11 -36.52 4.24
N ASN A 145 -1.08 -36.41 3.65
CA ASN A 145 -2.00 -37.52 3.48
C ASN A 145 -2.68 -37.47 2.09
N ARG A 146 -2.69 -38.59 1.37
CA ARG A 146 -3.37 -38.72 0.08
C ARG A 146 -4.90 -38.61 0.15
N ALA A 147 -5.47 -38.68 1.35
CA ALA A 147 -6.89 -38.44 1.53
C ALA A 147 -7.15 -36.94 1.31
N ASN A 148 -8.00 -36.65 0.33
CA ASN A 148 -8.44 -35.30 0.03
C ASN A 148 -9.75 -35.00 0.74
N LEU A 149 -9.95 -33.76 1.20
CA LEU A 149 -11.26 -33.29 1.63
C LEU A 149 -12.22 -33.35 0.44
N ALA A 150 -13.42 -33.91 0.68
CA ALA A 150 -14.44 -33.93 -0.35
C ALA A 150 -15.13 -32.55 -0.40
N GLY A 151 -14.92 -31.79 -1.46
CA GLY A 151 -15.70 -30.61 -1.80
C GLY A 151 -17.16 -30.90 -2.02
N PRO A 152 -17.97 -29.93 -2.51
CA PRO A 152 -17.44 -28.69 -3.14
C PRO A 152 -17.12 -27.58 -2.15
N PHE A 153 -16.01 -26.86 -2.36
CA PHE A 153 -15.61 -25.69 -1.60
C PHE A 153 -15.52 -24.46 -2.50
N MET A 154 -15.83 -23.28 -1.95
CA MET A 154 -15.70 -22.03 -2.69
C MET A 154 -14.25 -21.82 -3.15
N SER A 155 -14.09 -21.40 -4.40
CA SER A 155 -12.76 -21.09 -4.95
C SER A 155 -12.21 -19.83 -4.30
N ASP A 156 -10.92 -19.84 -3.93
CA ASP A 156 -10.27 -18.69 -3.25
C ASP A 156 -10.27 -17.43 -4.12
N PHE A 157 -10.10 -17.60 -5.44
CA PHE A 157 -10.12 -16.50 -6.40
C PHE A 157 -11.53 -15.92 -6.66
N SER A 158 -12.60 -16.53 -6.09
CA SER A 158 -13.96 -16.01 -6.28
C SER A 158 -14.13 -14.68 -5.56
N SER A 159 -14.55 -13.65 -6.32
CA SER A 159 -14.74 -12.30 -5.78
C SER A 159 -15.81 -12.26 -4.69
N TRP A 160 -15.65 -11.32 -3.78
CA TRP A 160 -16.58 -11.02 -2.69
C TRP A 160 -17.45 -9.81 -3.02
N GLY A 161 -18.73 -9.87 -2.59
CA GLY A 161 -19.58 -8.71 -2.43
C GLY A 161 -19.42 -8.04 -1.05
N PRO A 162 -20.28 -7.09 -0.74
CA PRO A 162 -21.35 -6.53 -1.57
C PRO A 162 -20.84 -5.55 -2.63
N LEU A 163 -21.76 -5.04 -3.46
CA LEU A 163 -21.44 -3.85 -4.25
C LEU A 163 -21.21 -2.63 -3.32
N PRO A 164 -20.53 -1.58 -3.81
CA PRO A 164 -20.26 -0.37 -3.02
C PRO A 164 -21.50 0.30 -2.41
N SER A 165 -22.68 0.07 -2.98
CA SER A 165 -23.98 0.54 -2.50
C SER A 165 -24.72 -0.43 -1.57
N LEU A 166 -24.05 -1.48 -1.06
CA LEU A 166 -24.56 -2.55 -0.19
C LEU A 166 -25.48 -3.61 -0.79
N PRO A 167 -25.91 -3.65 -2.07
CA PRO A 167 -26.63 -4.79 -2.57
C PRO A 167 -25.82 -6.08 -2.45
N LEU A 168 -26.53 -7.14 -2.06
CA LEU A 168 -25.94 -8.47 -1.96
C LEU A 168 -25.49 -8.95 -3.35
N GLU A 169 -24.22 -9.27 -3.49
CA GLU A 169 -23.58 -9.92 -4.64
C GLU A 169 -22.53 -10.93 -4.11
N PRO A 170 -22.21 -11.96 -4.88
CA PRO A 170 -22.79 -12.40 -6.16
C PRO A 170 -24.23 -12.94 -6.02
N ASP A 171 -24.94 -13.10 -7.14
CA ASP A 171 -26.30 -13.70 -7.10
C ASP A 171 -26.28 -15.18 -6.74
N ILE A 172 -25.35 -15.94 -7.34
CA ILE A 172 -25.33 -17.39 -7.28
C ILE A 172 -23.94 -17.94 -7.61
N THR A 173 -23.69 -19.17 -7.21
CA THR A 173 -22.45 -19.92 -7.46
C THR A 173 -22.64 -20.99 -8.52
N ALA A 174 -21.62 -21.25 -9.33
CA ALA A 174 -21.53 -22.39 -10.23
C ALA A 174 -20.13 -23.01 -10.24
N HIS A 175 -19.97 -24.20 -10.81
CA HIS A 175 -18.67 -24.85 -10.90
C HIS A 175 -17.73 -24.08 -11.83
N GLY A 176 -16.61 -23.60 -11.30
CA GLY A 176 -15.60 -22.82 -12.01
C GLY A 176 -14.17 -23.15 -11.63
N GLY A 177 -13.96 -24.00 -10.61
CA GLY A 177 -12.65 -24.50 -10.24
C GLY A 177 -12.38 -25.87 -10.90
N ASP A 178 -11.20 -26.02 -11.48
CA ASP A 178 -10.69 -27.26 -12.11
C ASP A 178 -11.61 -27.84 -13.19
N ILE A 179 -12.05 -26.99 -14.11
CA ILE A 179 -12.98 -27.36 -15.17
C ILE A 179 -12.21 -27.87 -16.38
N LEU A 180 -12.36 -29.18 -16.66
CA LEU A 180 -11.89 -29.78 -17.91
C LEU A 180 -12.81 -29.39 -19.07
N SER A 181 -12.30 -28.67 -20.04
CA SER A 181 -13.05 -28.19 -21.20
C SER A 181 -12.18 -28.13 -22.45
N ALA A 182 -12.84 -28.04 -23.62
CA ALA A 182 -12.16 -27.82 -24.89
C ALA A 182 -11.53 -26.42 -24.92
N VAL A 183 -10.31 -26.38 -25.46
CA VAL A 183 -9.58 -25.13 -25.69
C VAL A 183 -9.28 -24.93 -27.18
N THR A 184 -8.73 -23.77 -27.56
CA THR A 184 -8.37 -23.50 -28.95
C THR A 184 -7.30 -24.47 -29.43
N GLY A 185 -7.53 -25.08 -30.59
CA GLY A 185 -6.66 -26.09 -31.21
C GLY A 185 -7.46 -27.31 -31.65
N TYR A 186 -6.85 -28.21 -32.44
CA TYR A 186 -7.51 -29.44 -32.90
C TYR A 186 -7.36 -30.55 -31.83
N ASP A 187 -8.50 -31.13 -31.39
CA ASP A 187 -8.57 -32.16 -30.33
C ASP A 187 -7.85 -31.81 -29.04
N GLN A 188 -7.91 -30.52 -28.60
CA GLN A 188 -7.27 -30.08 -27.38
C GLN A 188 -8.27 -29.86 -26.24
N TYR A 189 -7.89 -30.31 -25.06
CA TYR A 189 -8.58 -30.09 -23.80
C TYR A 189 -7.60 -29.62 -22.75
N ALA A 190 -8.06 -28.73 -21.85
CA ALA A 190 -7.28 -28.30 -20.72
C ALA A 190 -8.16 -28.12 -19.48
N ILE A 191 -7.55 -28.22 -18.32
CA ILE A 191 -8.18 -27.86 -17.04
C ILE A 191 -7.92 -26.36 -16.83
N GLN A 192 -9.00 -25.62 -16.60
CA GLN A 192 -8.94 -24.18 -16.29
C GLN A 192 -9.82 -23.85 -15.09
N SER A 193 -9.43 -22.84 -14.32
CA SER A 193 -10.18 -22.36 -13.17
C SER A 193 -10.46 -20.87 -13.33
N GLY A 194 -11.64 -20.44 -12.93
CA GLY A 194 -12.05 -19.03 -12.97
C GLY A 194 -13.56 -18.87 -12.83
N THR A 195 -14.00 -17.71 -12.41
CA THR A 195 -15.41 -17.29 -12.51
C THR A 195 -15.86 -17.23 -13.97
N SER A 196 -14.90 -17.06 -14.90
CA SER A 196 -15.10 -17.18 -16.34
C SER A 196 -15.52 -18.60 -16.78
N MET A 197 -15.18 -19.65 -16.02
CA MET A 197 -15.63 -21.03 -16.24
C MET A 197 -16.95 -21.30 -15.51
N ALA A 198 -17.20 -20.69 -14.38
CA ALA A 198 -18.47 -20.77 -13.66
C ALA A 198 -19.62 -20.14 -14.47
N THR A 199 -19.40 -19.05 -15.14
CA THR A 199 -20.43 -18.31 -15.91
C THR A 199 -21.06 -19.15 -17.05
N PRO A 200 -20.32 -19.78 -17.97
CA PRO A 200 -20.91 -20.61 -19.00
C PRO A 200 -21.54 -21.89 -18.43
N ASN A 201 -21.02 -22.42 -17.31
CA ASN A 201 -21.68 -23.53 -16.63
C ASN A 201 -23.08 -23.12 -16.15
N LEU A 202 -23.21 -21.96 -15.48
CA LEU A 202 -24.52 -21.41 -15.10
C LEU A 202 -25.40 -21.11 -16.31
N ALA A 203 -24.84 -20.57 -17.39
CA ALA A 203 -25.60 -20.30 -18.61
C ALA A 203 -26.28 -21.56 -19.17
N GLY A 204 -25.61 -22.70 -19.09
CA GLY A 204 -26.21 -24.02 -19.42
C GLY A 204 -27.41 -24.34 -18.53
N VAL A 205 -27.29 -24.15 -17.22
CA VAL A 205 -28.40 -24.34 -16.26
C VAL A 205 -29.58 -23.42 -16.61
N VAL A 206 -29.28 -22.13 -16.83
CA VAL A 206 -30.30 -21.12 -17.20
C VAL A 206 -31.03 -21.49 -18.47
N LEU A 207 -30.32 -21.97 -19.50
CA LEU A 207 -30.96 -22.40 -20.77
C LEU A 207 -31.92 -23.56 -20.57
N LEU A 208 -31.52 -24.56 -19.78
CA LEU A 208 -32.39 -25.75 -19.50
C LEU A 208 -33.62 -25.36 -18.67
N VAL A 209 -33.48 -24.53 -17.66
CA VAL A 209 -34.60 -24.00 -16.87
C VAL A 209 -35.57 -23.18 -17.75
N ARG A 210 -35.02 -22.32 -18.63
CA ARG A 210 -35.85 -21.52 -19.58
C ARG A 210 -36.61 -22.41 -20.56
N GLN A 211 -35.99 -23.45 -21.11
CA GLN A 211 -36.64 -24.43 -21.97
C GLN A 211 -37.80 -25.11 -21.22
N TYR A 212 -37.54 -25.60 -20.02
CA TYR A 212 -38.56 -26.23 -19.17
C TYR A 212 -39.75 -25.31 -18.89
N LEU A 213 -39.49 -24.05 -18.56
CA LEU A 213 -40.52 -23.05 -18.30
C LEU A 213 -41.35 -22.73 -19.54
N GLN A 214 -40.73 -22.60 -20.72
CA GLN A 214 -41.47 -22.41 -21.98
C GLN A 214 -42.33 -23.59 -22.37
N GLU A 215 -41.86 -24.80 -22.14
CA GLU A 215 -42.65 -26.00 -22.38
C GLU A 215 -43.81 -26.15 -21.40
N LYS A 216 -43.58 -25.82 -20.11
CA LYS A 216 -44.60 -25.92 -19.07
C LYS A 216 -45.64 -24.79 -19.14
N TYR A 217 -45.23 -23.61 -19.57
CA TYR A 217 -46.05 -22.41 -19.66
C TYR A 217 -45.92 -21.78 -21.06
N PRO A 218 -46.62 -22.29 -22.08
CA PRO A 218 -46.45 -21.85 -23.47
C PRO A 218 -46.73 -20.33 -23.70
N ASP A 219 -47.56 -19.72 -22.87
CA ASP A 219 -47.95 -18.33 -22.95
C ASP A 219 -47.10 -17.37 -22.05
N ILE A 220 -46.02 -17.90 -21.46
CA ILE A 220 -45.15 -17.12 -20.57
C ILE A 220 -44.52 -15.93 -21.35
N THR A 221 -44.63 -14.71 -20.81
CA THR A 221 -43.99 -13.55 -21.40
C THR A 221 -42.49 -13.55 -21.18
N ALA A 222 -41.75 -12.82 -22.00
CA ALA A 222 -40.31 -12.75 -21.86
C ALA A 222 -39.86 -12.22 -20.47
N SER A 223 -40.57 -11.22 -19.91
CA SER A 223 -40.34 -10.73 -18.56
C SER A 223 -40.61 -11.76 -17.47
N GLN A 224 -41.75 -12.44 -17.55
CA GLN A 224 -42.09 -13.52 -16.61
C GLN A 224 -41.09 -14.69 -16.69
N LEU A 225 -40.67 -15.05 -17.90
CA LEU A 225 -39.68 -16.09 -18.13
C LEU A 225 -38.34 -15.71 -17.51
N TRP A 226 -37.95 -14.42 -17.65
CA TRP A 226 -36.71 -13.89 -17.03
C TRP A 226 -36.79 -13.99 -15.51
N SER A 227 -37.75 -13.32 -14.88
CA SER A 227 -37.91 -13.28 -13.42
C SER A 227 -38.03 -14.67 -12.82
N MET A 228 -38.91 -15.52 -13.38
CA MET A 228 -39.13 -16.88 -12.86
C MET A 228 -37.90 -17.79 -12.99
N THR A 229 -37.10 -17.60 -14.06
CA THR A 229 -35.83 -18.32 -14.21
C THR A 229 -34.88 -17.98 -13.08
N GLN A 230 -34.65 -16.69 -12.80
CA GLN A 230 -33.76 -16.25 -11.72
C GLN A 230 -34.25 -16.74 -10.36
N GLN A 231 -35.54 -16.52 -10.08
CA GLN A 231 -36.15 -16.87 -8.80
C GLN A 231 -36.10 -18.38 -8.52
N LEU A 232 -36.38 -19.22 -9.53
CA LEU A 232 -36.30 -20.67 -9.38
C LEU A 232 -34.89 -21.15 -9.09
N ILE A 233 -33.91 -20.72 -9.89
CA ILE A 233 -32.52 -21.14 -9.75
C ILE A 233 -31.95 -20.69 -8.40
N MET A 234 -32.23 -19.47 -7.99
CA MET A 234 -31.73 -18.92 -6.71
C MET A 234 -32.41 -19.58 -5.52
N SER A 235 -33.76 -19.78 -5.57
CA SER A 235 -34.51 -20.39 -4.46
C SER A 235 -34.11 -21.82 -4.16
N THR A 236 -33.70 -22.59 -5.18
CA THR A 236 -33.35 -24.00 -5.07
C THR A 236 -31.85 -24.26 -5.02
N ALA A 237 -31.05 -23.19 -4.99
CA ALA A 237 -29.60 -23.30 -4.88
C ALA A 237 -29.19 -24.01 -3.58
N THR A 238 -28.15 -24.82 -3.66
CA THR A 238 -27.61 -25.54 -2.50
C THR A 238 -26.60 -24.67 -1.78
N ILE A 239 -26.84 -24.33 -0.52
CA ILE A 239 -25.91 -23.60 0.31
C ILE A 239 -24.60 -24.38 0.41
N ALA A 240 -23.47 -23.72 0.08
CA ALA A 240 -22.14 -24.29 0.21
C ALA A 240 -21.60 -24.06 1.63
N TYR A 241 -20.89 -25.08 2.12
CA TYR A 241 -20.32 -25.09 3.47
C TYR A 241 -18.81 -25.27 3.40
N ASN A 242 -18.11 -24.66 4.36
CA ASN A 242 -16.67 -24.85 4.52
C ASN A 242 -16.37 -26.21 5.20
N GLU A 243 -15.10 -26.50 5.37
CA GLU A 243 -14.60 -27.73 5.99
C GLU A 243 -15.00 -27.92 7.46
N GLU A 244 -15.37 -26.82 8.14
CA GLU A 244 -15.84 -26.83 9.53
C GLU A 244 -17.36 -27.05 9.63
N GLY A 245 -18.05 -27.10 8.48
CA GLY A 245 -19.51 -27.29 8.41
C GLY A 245 -20.29 -25.97 8.60
N ASN A 246 -19.62 -24.82 8.57
CA ASN A 246 -20.26 -23.51 8.56
C ASN A 246 -20.57 -23.08 7.12
N PRO A 247 -21.70 -22.40 6.87
CA PRO A 247 -21.98 -21.88 5.54
C PRO A 247 -20.95 -20.81 5.17
N TYR A 248 -20.56 -20.79 3.88
CA TYR A 248 -19.86 -19.61 3.39
C TYR A 248 -20.77 -18.38 3.42
N SER A 249 -20.17 -17.20 3.54
CA SER A 249 -20.88 -15.91 3.47
C SER A 249 -21.72 -15.80 2.19
N PRO A 250 -22.97 -15.28 2.26
CA PRO A 250 -23.73 -14.90 1.08
C PRO A 250 -22.98 -13.93 0.17
N ARG A 251 -22.10 -13.07 0.71
CA ARG A 251 -21.23 -12.19 -0.08
C ARG A 251 -20.19 -12.95 -0.90
N LYS A 252 -19.91 -14.22 -0.57
CA LYS A 252 -18.99 -15.07 -1.35
C LYS A 252 -19.74 -16.01 -2.28
N GLN A 253 -20.87 -16.61 -1.83
CA GLN A 253 -21.58 -17.63 -2.57
C GLN A 253 -22.91 -17.19 -3.19
N GLY A 254 -23.48 -16.05 -2.84
CA GLY A 254 -24.83 -15.66 -3.21
C GLY A 254 -25.86 -16.59 -2.59
N ALA A 255 -26.83 -17.02 -3.39
CA ALA A 255 -27.86 -17.98 -2.98
C ALA A 255 -27.31 -19.42 -2.74
N GLY A 256 -26.08 -19.71 -3.19
CA GLY A 256 -25.46 -21.03 -3.14
C GLY A 256 -25.18 -21.62 -4.52
N LEU A 257 -24.80 -22.89 -4.58
CA LEU A 257 -24.51 -23.61 -5.82
C LEU A 257 -25.79 -23.87 -6.60
N ALA A 258 -25.82 -23.47 -7.87
CA ALA A 258 -26.95 -23.71 -8.77
C ALA A 258 -27.28 -25.20 -8.86
N ASN A 259 -28.56 -25.53 -8.59
CA ASN A 259 -29.08 -26.88 -8.55
C ASN A 259 -30.16 -27.06 -9.62
N LEU A 260 -29.75 -27.61 -10.77
CA LEU A 260 -30.68 -27.86 -11.90
C LEU A 260 -31.82 -28.81 -11.53
N ASP A 261 -31.52 -29.92 -10.87
CA ASP A 261 -32.50 -30.93 -10.49
C ASP A 261 -33.54 -30.32 -9.54
N GLY A 262 -33.10 -29.54 -8.55
CA GLY A 262 -33.99 -28.82 -7.66
C GLY A 262 -34.88 -27.82 -8.40
N ALA A 263 -34.31 -27.01 -9.32
CA ALA A 263 -35.05 -26.01 -10.10
C ALA A 263 -36.14 -26.62 -11.00
N LEU A 264 -35.90 -27.82 -11.54
CA LEU A 264 -36.86 -28.53 -12.39
C LEU A 264 -37.91 -29.30 -11.59
N ALA A 265 -37.58 -29.84 -10.40
CA ALA A 265 -38.44 -30.65 -9.57
C ALA A 265 -39.32 -29.86 -8.61
N THR A 266 -38.95 -28.64 -8.24
CA THR A 266 -39.65 -27.85 -7.21
C THR A 266 -41.10 -27.54 -7.58
N GLN A 267 -41.93 -27.54 -6.55
CA GLN A 267 -43.35 -27.11 -6.64
C GLN A 267 -43.52 -25.70 -6.00
N GLY A 268 -42.45 -25.13 -5.43
CA GLY A 268 -42.47 -23.82 -4.85
C GLY A 268 -41.20 -23.07 -5.14
N TYR A 269 -41.25 -21.74 -5.10
CA TYR A 269 -40.06 -20.85 -5.22
C TYR A 269 -40.28 -19.56 -4.43
N LEU A 270 -39.20 -18.83 -4.21
CA LEU A 270 -39.20 -17.59 -3.42
C LEU A 270 -39.17 -16.39 -4.32
N THR A 271 -39.84 -15.31 -3.91
CA THR A 271 -39.80 -14.02 -4.59
C THR A 271 -39.69 -12.89 -3.58
N VAL A 272 -39.15 -11.77 -4.03
CA VAL A 272 -39.10 -10.50 -3.29
C VAL A 272 -39.90 -9.46 -4.05
N ASP A 273 -40.82 -8.75 -3.38
CA ASP A 273 -41.66 -7.73 -4.02
C ASP A 273 -40.77 -6.66 -4.68
N GLY A 274 -40.98 -6.42 -5.98
CA GLY A 274 -40.22 -5.43 -6.76
C GLY A 274 -38.82 -5.91 -7.23
N SER A 275 -38.46 -7.18 -7.02
CA SER A 275 -37.19 -7.75 -7.48
C SER A 275 -37.40 -8.96 -8.40
N ASP A 276 -36.55 -9.08 -9.40
CA ASP A 276 -36.44 -10.30 -10.22
C ASP A 276 -35.61 -11.42 -9.55
N TYR A 277 -34.95 -11.13 -8.41
CA TYR A 277 -34.03 -12.02 -7.73
C TYR A 277 -34.56 -12.46 -6.35
N ALA A 278 -34.29 -13.69 -5.98
CA ALA A 278 -34.61 -14.25 -4.66
C ALA A 278 -33.45 -14.00 -3.69
N LYS A 279 -33.19 -12.75 -3.34
CA LYS A 279 -32.19 -12.29 -2.37
C LYS A 279 -32.65 -11.01 -1.67
N LEU A 280 -32.19 -10.78 -0.45
CA LEU A 280 -32.58 -9.62 0.36
C LEU A 280 -31.36 -8.74 0.68
N SER A 281 -31.39 -7.48 0.25
CA SER A 281 -30.44 -6.45 0.65
C SER A 281 -31.14 -5.51 1.62
N LEU A 282 -30.78 -5.59 2.91
CA LEU A 282 -31.44 -4.85 3.98
C LEU A 282 -30.79 -3.50 4.25
N TYR A 283 -29.66 -3.23 3.56
CA TYR A 283 -28.84 -2.04 3.73
C TYR A 283 -28.26 -1.93 5.15
N ASP A 284 -28.04 -0.71 5.64
CA ASP A 284 -27.38 -0.45 6.91
C ASP A 284 -28.38 -0.21 8.07
N ASP A 285 -27.89 -0.43 9.28
CA ASP A 285 -28.52 -0.17 10.58
C ASP A 285 -27.69 0.89 11.33
N PRO A 286 -27.80 2.19 10.94
CA PRO A 286 -26.95 3.25 11.46
C PRO A 286 -27.15 3.50 12.95
N GLU A 287 -28.30 3.16 13.50
CA GLU A 287 -28.60 3.26 14.94
C GLU A 287 -28.16 2.02 15.73
N ARG A 288 -27.57 1.01 15.06
CA ARG A 288 -27.09 -0.24 15.67
C ARG A 288 -28.16 -0.95 16.51
N THR A 289 -29.35 -1.05 15.96
CA THR A 289 -30.51 -1.66 16.67
C THR A 289 -30.38 -3.17 16.77
N GLY A 290 -29.61 -3.82 15.88
CA GLY A 290 -29.48 -5.27 15.74
C GLY A 290 -30.78 -5.96 15.37
N LYS A 291 -31.72 -5.22 14.74
CA LYS A 291 -33.03 -5.72 14.35
C LYS A 291 -33.20 -5.67 12.84
N TYR A 292 -33.50 -6.80 12.23
CA TYR A 292 -33.60 -6.94 10.78
C TYR A 292 -34.93 -7.58 10.40
N GLU A 293 -35.64 -7.02 9.43
CA GLU A 293 -36.91 -7.50 8.92
C GLU A 293 -36.74 -8.03 7.50
N LEU A 294 -37.02 -9.29 7.29
CA LEU A 294 -36.88 -10.04 6.04
C LEU A 294 -38.26 -10.31 5.48
N ASP A 295 -38.66 -9.56 4.46
CA ASP A 295 -39.95 -9.67 3.78
C ASP A 295 -39.77 -10.39 2.42
N PHE A 296 -40.40 -11.56 2.24
CA PHE A 296 -40.38 -12.32 0.99
C PHE A 296 -41.61 -13.20 0.84
N ASN A 297 -41.79 -13.78 -0.34
CA ASN A 297 -42.95 -14.56 -0.64
C ASN A 297 -42.55 -16.03 -0.96
N VAL A 298 -43.42 -16.95 -0.63
CA VAL A 298 -43.34 -18.34 -1.08
C VAL A 298 -44.50 -18.60 -2.07
N VAL A 299 -44.15 -18.86 -3.32
CA VAL A 299 -45.08 -19.12 -4.40
C VAL A 299 -45.22 -20.63 -4.54
N ASN A 300 -46.44 -21.16 -4.35
CA ASN A 300 -46.77 -22.56 -4.58
C ASN A 300 -47.39 -22.73 -5.98
N ILE A 301 -46.65 -23.33 -6.91
CA ILE A 301 -47.09 -23.63 -8.28
C ILE A 301 -47.63 -25.05 -8.42
N GLY A 302 -47.67 -25.78 -7.32
CA GLY A 302 -48.16 -27.16 -7.27
C GLY A 302 -49.67 -27.23 -7.05
N THR A 303 -50.18 -28.48 -7.03
CA THR A 303 -51.59 -28.82 -6.83
C THR A 303 -51.90 -29.25 -5.39
N THR A 304 -50.91 -29.29 -4.53
CA THR A 304 -51.01 -29.67 -3.12
C THR A 304 -50.42 -28.58 -2.22
N THR A 305 -50.80 -28.57 -0.96
CA THR A 305 -50.22 -27.71 0.06
C THR A 305 -48.73 -28.07 0.26
N LEU A 306 -47.87 -27.08 0.20
CA LEU A 306 -46.44 -27.22 0.55
C LEU A 306 -46.26 -26.97 2.03
N ASN A 307 -45.45 -27.78 2.68
CA ASN A 307 -45.10 -27.65 4.09
C ASN A 307 -43.57 -27.64 4.20
N TYR A 308 -43.04 -26.61 4.85
CA TYR A 308 -41.60 -26.41 5.05
C TYR A 308 -41.29 -26.20 6.52
N THR A 309 -40.22 -26.79 7.01
CA THR A 309 -39.62 -26.40 8.29
C THR A 309 -38.74 -25.18 8.06
N LEU A 310 -39.06 -24.05 8.70
CA LEU A 310 -38.27 -22.84 8.60
C LEU A 310 -37.06 -22.93 9.53
N ASN A 311 -35.91 -22.62 9.00
CA ASN A 311 -34.65 -22.46 9.75
C ASN A 311 -34.01 -21.14 9.33
N THR A 312 -33.41 -20.40 10.28
CA THR A 312 -32.76 -19.13 10.01
C THR A 312 -31.31 -19.21 10.47
N LYS A 313 -30.36 -18.98 9.56
CA LYS A 313 -28.94 -18.85 9.87
C LYS A 313 -28.60 -17.39 9.96
N VAL A 314 -28.02 -16.99 11.09
CA VAL A 314 -27.56 -15.63 11.34
C VAL A 314 -26.06 -15.71 11.59
N MET A 315 -25.28 -14.89 10.89
CA MET A 315 -23.83 -14.93 11.00
C MET A 315 -23.20 -13.57 10.69
N THR A 316 -21.96 -13.44 11.10
CA THR A 316 -21.07 -12.33 10.78
C THR A 316 -19.68 -12.87 10.45
N GLU A 317 -18.70 -12.00 10.31
CA GLU A 317 -17.29 -12.39 10.11
C GLU A 317 -16.65 -12.88 11.41
N GLN A 318 -15.88 -13.96 11.29
CA GLN A 318 -14.97 -14.38 12.33
C GLN A 318 -13.67 -13.58 12.24
N CYS A 319 -13.17 -13.09 13.38
CA CYS A 319 -11.89 -12.40 13.47
C CYS A 319 -11.00 -13.05 14.53
N THR A 320 -9.70 -12.78 14.43
CA THR A 320 -8.71 -13.17 15.42
C THR A 320 -7.75 -12.01 15.69
N TYR A 321 -7.29 -11.90 16.94
CA TYR A 321 -6.30 -10.92 17.33
C TYR A 321 -4.89 -11.50 17.15
N VAL A 322 -4.12 -10.90 16.26
CA VAL A 322 -2.72 -11.30 16.01
C VAL A 322 -1.83 -10.47 16.94
N ARG A 323 -1.35 -11.11 18.03
CA ARG A 323 -0.62 -10.46 19.13
C ARG A 323 0.66 -9.76 18.70
N ASP A 324 1.40 -10.38 17.78
CA ASP A 324 2.69 -9.85 17.31
C ASP A 324 2.54 -8.55 16.50
N TYR A 325 1.39 -8.38 15.86
CA TYR A 325 1.06 -7.20 15.08
C TYR A 325 0.07 -6.25 15.78
N LYS A 326 -0.48 -6.64 16.94
CA LYS A 326 -1.51 -5.91 17.69
C LYS A 326 -2.72 -5.48 16.84
N VAL A 327 -3.09 -6.30 15.87
CA VAL A 327 -4.21 -6.04 14.94
C VAL A 327 -5.21 -7.17 14.95
N TRP A 328 -6.46 -6.85 14.63
CA TRP A 328 -7.51 -7.81 14.35
C TRP A 328 -7.48 -8.21 12.87
N THR A 329 -7.54 -9.50 12.61
CA THR A 329 -7.58 -10.03 11.24
C THR A 329 -8.88 -10.79 11.03
N ILE A 330 -9.59 -10.47 9.94
CA ILE A 330 -10.75 -11.21 9.47
C ILE A 330 -10.28 -12.54 8.85
N LEU A 331 -10.93 -13.63 9.22
CA LEU A 331 -10.53 -14.99 8.79
C LEU A 331 -11.25 -15.48 7.53
N GLU A 332 -12.14 -14.68 6.93
CA GLU A 332 -13.03 -15.09 5.82
C GLU A 332 -13.90 -16.30 6.16
N LYS A 333 -14.24 -16.47 7.43
CA LYS A 333 -15.07 -17.54 7.97
C LYS A 333 -16.28 -16.96 8.69
N ALA A 334 -17.38 -17.69 8.65
CA ALA A 334 -18.59 -17.31 9.35
C ALA A 334 -18.44 -17.49 10.86
N TYR A 335 -18.74 -16.45 11.62
CA TYR A 335 -19.05 -16.56 13.04
C TYR A 335 -20.55 -16.65 13.21
N MET A 336 -21.03 -17.80 13.69
CA MET A 336 -22.45 -18.10 13.78
C MET A 336 -23.08 -17.44 15.03
N PHE A 337 -24.17 -16.68 14.83
CA PHE A 337 -25.03 -16.19 15.88
C PHE A 337 -26.13 -17.21 16.15
N THR A 338 -26.19 -17.72 17.37
CA THR A 338 -27.09 -18.82 17.75
C THR A 338 -28.14 -18.41 18.76
N ASP A 339 -28.00 -17.22 19.35
CA ASP A 339 -28.84 -16.72 20.42
C ASP A 339 -29.87 -15.68 19.94
N SER A 340 -29.80 -15.30 18.67
CA SER A 340 -30.72 -14.34 18.04
C SER A 340 -32.17 -14.79 18.16
N LYS A 341 -33.05 -13.86 18.52
CA LYS A 341 -34.51 -14.11 18.54
C LYS A 341 -35.08 -14.03 17.15
N ILE A 342 -35.78 -15.10 16.74
CA ILE A 342 -36.45 -15.21 15.43
C ILE A 342 -37.97 -15.16 15.65
N GLU A 343 -38.65 -14.21 15.00
CA GLU A 343 -40.10 -14.08 14.99
C GLU A 343 -40.60 -14.19 13.55
N VAL A 344 -41.63 -15.02 13.34
CA VAL A 344 -42.18 -15.30 12.01
C VAL A 344 -43.64 -14.94 11.94
N SER A 345 -44.03 -14.21 10.92
CA SER A 345 -45.45 -14.00 10.57
C SER A 345 -45.70 -14.40 9.10
N VAL A 346 -46.85 -14.96 8.86
CA VAL A 346 -47.27 -15.47 7.55
C VAL A 346 -48.66 -14.97 7.19
N THR A 347 -48.82 -14.48 5.94
CA THR A 347 -50.08 -14.06 5.36
C THR A 347 -50.37 -14.90 4.12
N ASN A 348 -51.65 -15.28 3.87
CA ASN A 348 -52.06 -16.19 2.82
C ASN A 348 -51.46 -17.62 2.92
N GLY A 349 -51.06 -18.02 4.10
CA GLY A 349 -50.52 -19.29 4.51
C GLY A 349 -50.68 -19.45 6.00
N THR A 350 -50.00 -20.42 6.62
CA THR A 350 -50.01 -20.59 8.08
C THR A 350 -48.62 -20.87 8.59
N TYR A 351 -48.37 -20.46 9.84
CA TYR A 351 -47.16 -20.77 10.57
C TYR A 351 -47.47 -21.43 11.89
N ASN A 352 -46.84 -22.57 12.13
CA ASN A 352 -46.91 -23.27 13.41
C ASN A 352 -45.59 -23.09 14.17
N GLY A 353 -45.56 -22.21 15.14
CA GLY A 353 -44.36 -21.90 15.92
C GLY A 353 -43.86 -23.04 16.80
N SER A 354 -44.68 -24.08 17.08
CA SER A 354 -44.24 -25.25 17.87
C SER A 354 -43.37 -26.20 17.06
N THR A 355 -43.55 -26.23 15.73
CA THR A 355 -42.84 -27.10 14.79
C THR A 355 -42.03 -26.31 13.78
N ASN A 356 -42.02 -24.97 13.86
CA ASN A 356 -41.46 -24.04 12.87
C ASN A 356 -41.94 -24.32 11.44
N THR A 357 -43.21 -24.80 11.29
CA THR A 357 -43.72 -25.21 9.99
C THR A 357 -44.49 -24.07 9.31
N VAL A 358 -44.05 -23.74 8.11
CA VAL A 358 -44.75 -22.86 7.15
C VAL A 358 -45.56 -23.72 6.20
N SER A 359 -46.86 -23.44 6.06
CA SER A 359 -47.73 -24.15 5.11
C SER A 359 -48.30 -23.17 4.08
N VAL A 360 -48.12 -23.50 2.80
CA VAL A 360 -48.56 -22.67 1.67
C VAL A 360 -49.56 -23.47 0.84
N PRO A 361 -50.86 -23.04 0.79
CA PRO A 361 -51.88 -23.79 0.02
C PRO A 361 -51.57 -23.85 -1.47
N ALA A 362 -52.08 -24.86 -2.14
CA ALA A 362 -51.92 -25.09 -3.59
C ALA A 362 -52.29 -23.84 -4.41
N GLY A 363 -51.45 -23.47 -5.34
CA GLY A 363 -51.65 -22.34 -6.24
C GLY A 363 -51.68 -20.95 -5.56
N GLN A 364 -51.27 -20.85 -4.28
CA GLN A 364 -51.25 -19.58 -3.54
C GLN A 364 -49.83 -19.07 -3.37
N THR A 365 -49.78 -17.76 -3.09
CA THR A 365 -48.53 -17.09 -2.67
C THR A 365 -48.69 -16.66 -1.21
N ALA A 366 -47.90 -17.25 -0.32
CA ALA A 366 -47.81 -16.80 1.07
C ALA A 366 -46.76 -15.71 1.21
N LYS A 367 -47.09 -14.66 1.97
CA LYS A 367 -46.12 -13.59 2.36
C LYS A 367 -45.56 -13.95 3.71
N LEU A 368 -44.25 -14.00 3.80
CA LEU A 368 -43.49 -14.23 5.01
C LEU A 368 -42.77 -12.95 5.45
N LYS A 369 -42.81 -12.68 6.74
CA LYS A 369 -41.94 -11.74 7.40
C LYS A 369 -41.17 -12.47 8.50
N VAL A 370 -39.88 -12.55 8.38
CA VAL A 370 -38.97 -13.07 9.42
C VAL A 370 -38.26 -11.88 10.05
N THR A 371 -38.42 -11.72 11.36
CA THR A 371 -37.75 -10.66 12.12
C THR A 371 -36.64 -11.30 12.96
N ILE A 372 -35.43 -10.87 12.75
CA ILE A 372 -34.24 -11.24 13.49
C ILE A 372 -33.95 -10.12 14.48
N THR A 373 -33.76 -10.46 15.77
CA THR A 373 -33.24 -9.55 16.78
C THR A 373 -32.01 -10.18 17.43
N LEU A 374 -30.89 -9.56 17.26
CA LEU A 374 -29.62 -10.04 17.84
C LEU A 374 -29.69 -10.04 19.36
N ALA A 375 -29.04 -11.02 19.98
CA ALA A 375 -28.89 -11.09 21.42
C ALA A 375 -27.80 -10.12 21.93
N GLU A 376 -27.81 -9.81 23.20
CA GLU A 376 -26.83 -8.87 23.80
C GLU A 376 -25.37 -9.32 23.63
N ASN A 377 -25.10 -10.62 23.71
CA ASN A 377 -23.76 -11.16 23.49
C ASN A 377 -23.32 -11.10 22.02
N GLU A 378 -24.26 -11.18 21.09
CA GLU A 378 -24.00 -11.06 19.65
C GLU A 378 -23.71 -9.61 19.26
N ILE A 379 -24.49 -8.66 19.80
CA ILE A 379 -24.23 -7.22 19.68
C ILE A 379 -22.86 -6.90 20.28
N LYS A 380 -22.58 -7.41 21.48
CA LYS A 380 -21.28 -7.20 22.12
C LYS A 380 -20.12 -7.74 21.28
N TYR A 381 -20.28 -8.88 20.61
CA TYR A 381 -19.25 -9.40 19.68
C TYR A 381 -18.98 -8.41 18.55
N LEU A 382 -20.03 -7.82 17.96
CA LEU A 382 -19.89 -6.83 16.89
C LEU A 382 -19.18 -5.55 17.40
N GLU A 383 -19.58 -5.04 18.56
CA GLU A 383 -19.03 -3.81 19.12
C GLU A 383 -17.59 -3.94 19.64
N ASP A 384 -17.25 -5.10 20.21
CA ASP A 384 -15.90 -5.36 20.73
C ASP A 384 -14.86 -5.56 19.59
N ASN A 385 -15.28 -5.99 18.39
CA ASN A 385 -14.36 -6.41 17.34
C ASN A 385 -14.42 -5.51 16.10
N PHE A 386 -15.50 -4.74 15.90
CA PHE A 386 -15.71 -3.99 14.65
C PHE A 386 -16.20 -2.57 14.94
N GLU A 387 -15.28 -1.68 15.26
CA GLU A 387 -15.58 -0.28 15.59
C GLU A 387 -16.41 0.41 14.49
N ASN A 388 -16.02 0.16 13.22
CA ASN A 388 -16.67 0.75 12.05
C ASN A 388 -17.95 0.03 11.60
N GLY A 389 -18.41 -0.98 12.35
CA GLY A 389 -19.52 -1.82 11.96
C GLY A 389 -19.09 -3.05 11.17
N MET A 390 -20.03 -3.98 10.97
CA MET A 390 -19.77 -5.24 10.25
C MET A 390 -21.07 -5.78 9.64
N TYR A 391 -20.91 -6.66 8.66
CA TYR A 391 -22.03 -7.34 8.01
C TYR A 391 -22.74 -8.30 8.96
N VAL A 392 -24.06 -8.28 8.93
CA VAL A 392 -24.95 -9.29 9.50
C VAL A 392 -25.69 -9.95 8.35
N GLU A 393 -25.48 -11.23 8.15
CA GLU A 393 -25.87 -11.92 6.94
C GLU A 393 -26.30 -13.37 7.22
N GLY A 394 -26.82 -14.05 6.24
CA GLY A 394 -27.20 -15.43 6.39
C GLY A 394 -28.24 -15.92 5.40
N PHE A 395 -28.98 -16.93 5.81
CA PHE A 395 -29.96 -17.59 4.97
C PHE A 395 -31.24 -17.85 5.77
N VAL A 396 -32.40 -17.69 5.14
CA VAL A 396 -33.65 -18.31 5.59
C VAL A 396 -33.90 -19.54 4.73
N GLU A 397 -33.89 -20.71 5.37
CA GLU A 397 -34.11 -21.99 4.74
C GLU A 397 -35.57 -22.46 4.97
N LEU A 398 -36.19 -23.02 3.98
CA LEU A 398 -37.45 -23.69 4.01
C LEU A 398 -37.22 -25.17 3.62
N LEU A 399 -37.02 -26.02 4.63
CA LEU A 399 -36.66 -27.40 4.48
C LEU A 399 -37.90 -28.22 4.21
N ALA A 400 -37.95 -28.85 3.04
CA ALA A 400 -39.03 -29.73 2.66
C ALA A 400 -38.94 -31.11 3.35
N GLY A 401 -40.03 -31.80 3.45
CA GLY A 401 -40.05 -33.22 3.87
C GLY A 401 -39.52 -34.14 2.79
N GLU A 402 -39.55 -35.44 3.08
CA GLU A 402 -39.09 -36.51 2.18
C GLU A 402 -39.67 -36.37 0.76
N GLY A 403 -38.82 -36.30 -0.25
CA GLY A 403 -39.19 -36.16 -1.65
C GLY A 403 -39.52 -34.72 -2.10
N GLY A 404 -39.44 -33.72 -1.22
CA GLY A 404 -39.55 -32.29 -1.55
C GLY A 404 -38.23 -31.65 -1.91
N VAL A 405 -38.31 -30.43 -2.41
CA VAL A 405 -37.11 -29.58 -2.70
C VAL A 405 -37.03 -28.48 -1.67
N ASP A 406 -35.88 -28.38 -1.02
CA ASP A 406 -35.59 -27.31 -0.08
C ASP A 406 -35.45 -25.98 -0.84
N LEU A 407 -35.87 -24.88 -0.18
CA LEU A 407 -35.74 -23.54 -0.69
C LEU A 407 -34.91 -22.71 0.29
N SER A 408 -34.17 -21.76 -0.24
CA SER A 408 -33.43 -20.81 0.60
C SER A 408 -33.38 -19.40 -0.01
N ILE A 409 -33.32 -18.39 0.85
CA ILE A 409 -33.11 -17.00 0.46
C ILE A 409 -31.97 -16.41 1.27
N PRO A 410 -30.90 -15.89 0.61
CA PRO A 410 -29.82 -15.18 1.27
C PRO A 410 -30.26 -13.77 1.64
N TYR A 411 -29.67 -13.24 2.72
CA TYR A 411 -29.84 -11.85 3.11
C TYR A 411 -28.54 -11.24 3.58
N LEU A 412 -28.47 -9.90 3.45
CA LEU A 412 -27.33 -9.07 3.87
C LEU A 412 -27.84 -7.80 4.53
N ALA A 413 -27.31 -7.48 5.70
CA ALA A 413 -27.42 -6.21 6.39
C ALA A 413 -26.03 -5.73 6.82
N PHE A 414 -25.93 -4.47 7.20
CA PHE A 414 -24.73 -3.90 7.80
C PHE A 414 -25.08 -3.28 9.16
N TYR A 415 -24.45 -3.77 10.22
CA TYR A 415 -24.59 -3.24 11.58
C TYR A 415 -23.68 -2.02 11.73
N GLY A 416 -24.23 -0.83 11.65
CA GLY A 416 -23.54 0.47 11.66
C GLY A 416 -23.99 1.36 10.51
N SER A 417 -23.38 2.53 10.38
CA SER A 417 -23.65 3.47 9.30
C SER A 417 -22.71 3.20 8.12
N TRP A 418 -23.29 2.90 6.95
CA TRP A 418 -22.51 2.69 5.74
C TRP A 418 -21.92 3.98 5.16
N LEU A 419 -22.57 5.11 5.42
CA LEU A 419 -22.10 6.42 4.98
C LEU A 419 -20.89 6.91 5.79
N ASP A 420 -20.78 6.49 7.06
CA ASP A 420 -19.65 6.87 7.91
C ASP A 420 -18.35 6.14 7.53
N GLN A 421 -18.45 5.09 6.72
CA GLN A 421 -17.29 4.38 6.19
C GLN A 421 -16.63 5.21 5.09
N LYS A 422 -15.44 5.73 5.37
CA LYS A 422 -14.67 6.56 4.43
C LYS A 422 -14.35 5.80 3.14
N MET A 423 -14.38 6.48 1.99
CA MET A 423 -13.89 5.94 0.72
C MET A 423 -12.38 6.01 0.62
N PHE A 424 -11.79 7.06 1.15
CA PHE A 424 -10.35 7.30 1.14
C PHE A 424 -9.79 7.05 2.52
N TRP A 425 -8.63 6.44 2.56
CA TRP A 425 -7.89 6.29 3.80
C TRP A 425 -7.34 7.64 4.28
N GLU A 426 -6.79 7.65 5.50
CA GLU A 426 -6.21 8.84 6.09
C GLU A 426 -5.02 9.38 5.27
N ASP A 427 -4.70 10.65 5.46
CA ASP A 427 -3.58 11.32 4.85
C ASP A 427 -2.25 10.75 5.39
N TYR A 428 -1.23 10.69 4.55
CA TYR A 428 0.14 10.31 4.93
C TYR A 428 0.64 11.11 6.14
N TYR A 429 0.37 12.40 6.15
CA TYR A 429 0.83 13.31 7.23
C TYR A 429 0.13 13.03 8.57
N GLU A 430 -1.14 12.66 8.56
CA GLU A 430 -1.89 12.27 9.76
C GLU A 430 -1.43 10.91 10.30
N VAL A 431 -1.10 9.97 9.41
CA VAL A 431 -0.60 8.65 9.78
C VAL A 431 0.78 8.75 10.41
N GLU A 432 1.67 9.59 9.88
CA GLU A 432 3.01 9.77 10.45
C GLU A 432 2.97 10.45 11.82
N GLU A 433 2.08 11.40 12.04
CA GLU A 433 1.87 12.02 13.34
C GLU A 433 1.36 11.01 14.38
N SER A 434 0.45 10.11 13.98
CA SER A 434 -0.04 9.02 14.84
C SER A 434 0.98 7.88 15.01
N ALA A 435 1.84 7.63 14.02
CA ALA A 435 2.89 6.62 14.09
C ALA A 435 4.10 7.05 14.95
N ASN A 436 4.34 8.35 15.07
CA ASN A 436 5.38 8.88 15.96
C ASN A 436 5.06 8.70 17.45
N ASP A 437 3.82 8.43 17.83
CA ASP A 437 3.45 7.89 19.16
C ASP A 437 3.65 6.36 19.23
N ALA A 438 4.39 5.84 18.27
CA ALA A 438 4.61 4.41 18.04
C ALA A 438 5.56 3.73 19.02
N SER A 439 5.19 3.75 20.29
CA SER A 439 5.46 2.57 21.16
C SER A 439 4.77 1.28 20.62
N VAL A 440 4.19 1.31 19.41
CA VAL A 440 3.17 0.34 18.95
C VAL A 440 3.45 -0.36 17.62
N LEU A 441 4.18 0.22 16.67
CA LEU A 441 4.35 -0.37 15.34
C LEU A 441 5.79 -0.25 14.84
N ASP A 442 6.34 -1.33 14.34
CA ASP A 442 7.60 -1.44 13.62
C ASP A 442 7.43 -0.81 12.23
N GLU A 443 8.31 0.10 11.81
CA GLU A 443 8.21 0.90 10.57
C GLU A 443 7.94 0.05 9.32
N ASP A 444 8.60 -1.12 9.21
CA ASP A 444 8.37 -2.06 8.10
C ASP A 444 6.96 -2.68 8.07
N LYS A 445 6.22 -2.61 9.18
CA LYS A 445 4.88 -3.21 9.34
C LYS A 445 3.75 -2.21 9.10
N VAL A 446 3.97 -0.94 9.38
CA VAL A 446 3.00 0.13 9.08
C VAL A 446 2.92 0.34 7.57
N GLN A 447 4.04 0.38 6.88
CA GLN A 447 4.09 0.54 5.42
C GLN A 447 3.39 -0.61 4.68
N ALA A 448 3.40 -1.83 5.23
CA ALA A 448 2.74 -2.98 4.62
C ALA A 448 1.21 -3.00 4.77
N LEU A 449 0.64 -2.21 5.72
CA LEU A 449 -0.77 -2.24 6.05
C LEU A 449 -1.55 -1.00 5.63
N ILE A 450 -0.89 0.15 5.46
CA ILE A 450 -1.56 1.43 5.21
C ILE A 450 -0.80 2.19 4.11
N TYR A 451 -1.39 2.28 2.92
CA TYR A 451 -0.98 3.27 1.92
C TYR A 451 -1.93 4.47 2.04
N PRO A 452 -1.55 5.54 2.72
CA PRO A 452 -2.41 6.72 2.86
C PRO A 452 -2.59 7.41 1.50
N THR A 453 -3.69 8.12 1.37
CA THR A 453 -3.91 9.02 0.24
C THR A 453 -2.85 10.13 0.29
N THR A 454 -2.07 10.29 -0.76
CA THR A 454 -0.89 11.16 -0.73
C THR A 454 -0.64 11.82 -2.08
N PRO A 455 -0.45 13.14 -2.15
CA PRO A 455 0.10 13.78 -3.32
C PRO A 455 1.61 13.50 -3.39
N LEU A 456 2.06 12.99 -4.54
CA LEU A 456 3.44 12.56 -4.77
C LEU A 456 4.12 13.35 -5.87
N ALA A 457 5.41 13.65 -5.67
CA ALA A 457 6.32 14.14 -6.69
C ALA A 457 7.33 13.04 -7.08
N ALA A 458 7.74 13.01 -8.33
CA ALA A 458 8.83 12.15 -8.78
C ALA A 458 10.17 12.88 -8.63
N LEU A 459 11.08 12.27 -7.91
CA LEU A 459 12.48 12.70 -7.82
C LEU A 459 13.28 11.85 -8.81
N GLU A 460 13.93 12.49 -9.76
CA GLU A 460 14.86 11.90 -10.73
C GLU A 460 14.46 10.53 -11.33
N PRO A 461 13.84 10.50 -12.52
CA PRO A 461 13.59 9.26 -13.21
C PRO A 461 14.92 8.56 -13.55
N PHE A 462 14.99 7.26 -13.32
CA PHE A 462 16.15 6.43 -13.63
C PHE A 462 15.74 5.18 -14.41
N LEU A 463 16.67 4.63 -15.17
CA LEU A 463 16.51 3.31 -15.80
C LEU A 463 16.97 2.23 -14.81
N ASP A 464 16.13 1.25 -14.57
CA ASP A 464 16.50 0.08 -13.78
C ASP A 464 17.40 -0.89 -14.59
N GLU A 465 17.80 -2.01 -13.97
CA GLU A 465 18.67 -3.01 -14.61
C GLU A 465 18.02 -3.69 -15.84
N GLU A 466 16.69 -3.63 -15.94
CA GLU A 466 15.89 -4.19 -17.03
C GLU A 466 15.65 -3.18 -18.17
N GLY A 467 16.06 -1.92 -17.97
CA GLY A 467 15.92 -0.83 -18.93
C GLY A 467 14.56 -0.14 -18.91
N GLU A 468 13.77 -0.37 -17.83
CA GLU A 468 12.49 0.29 -17.61
C GLU A 468 12.68 1.59 -16.83
N TRP A 469 11.87 2.61 -17.16
CA TRP A 469 11.89 3.88 -16.45
C TRP A 469 11.22 3.75 -15.09
N ASN A 470 11.96 4.11 -14.05
CA ASN A 470 11.49 4.19 -12.67
C ASN A 470 11.77 5.57 -12.08
N ALA A 471 11.08 5.92 -10.98
CA ALA A 471 11.30 7.16 -10.26
C ALA A 471 11.12 6.97 -8.76
N TYR A 472 11.89 7.67 -7.97
CA TYR A 472 11.62 7.78 -6.54
C TYR A 472 10.45 8.75 -6.32
N LEU A 473 9.37 8.25 -5.68
CA LEU A 473 8.20 9.04 -5.37
C LEU A 473 8.27 9.50 -3.91
N LEU A 474 8.05 10.78 -3.66
CA LEU A 474 7.98 11.32 -2.30
C LEU A 474 6.74 12.20 -2.12
N PRO A 475 6.18 12.25 -0.90
CA PRO A 475 5.07 13.13 -0.56
C PRO A 475 5.43 14.61 -0.78
N PHE A 476 4.46 15.41 -1.20
CA PHE A 476 4.64 16.85 -1.32
C PHE A 476 5.09 17.49 0.00
N GLY A 477 6.05 18.40 -0.08
CA GLY A 477 6.60 19.07 1.11
C GLY A 477 7.54 18.21 1.95
N MET A 478 7.85 16.98 1.50
CA MET A 478 8.88 16.16 2.13
C MET A 478 10.27 16.59 1.67
N TYR A 479 11.24 16.45 2.57
CA TYR A 479 12.65 16.68 2.24
C TYR A 479 13.12 15.65 1.19
N PRO A 480 13.71 16.07 0.05
CA PRO A 480 13.93 15.18 -1.09
C PRO A 480 15.12 14.23 -0.97
N TYR A 481 15.95 14.32 0.07
CA TYR A 481 17.18 13.53 0.20
C TYR A 481 17.25 12.80 1.54
N THR A 482 18.12 11.80 1.61
CA THR A 482 18.43 11.12 2.87
C THR A 482 19.22 12.08 3.78
N LEU A 483 18.83 12.15 5.03
CA LEU A 483 19.55 12.92 6.03
C LEU A 483 20.78 12.14 6.52
N PRO A 484 21.85 12.82 6.91
CA PRO A 484 22.96 12.21 7.65
C PRO A 484 22.47 11.48 8.90
N ASP A 485 23.13 10.38 9.28
CA ASP A 485 22.73 9.48 10.38
C ASP A 485 22.56 10.17 11.76
N ASP A 486 23.20 11.32 11.96
CA ASP A 486 23.16 12.11 13.19
C ASP A 486 22.09 13.23 13.17
N GLU A 487 21.44 13.44 12.03
CA GLU A 487 20.42 14.48 11.89
C GLU A 487 19.01 13.95 12.22
N LYS A 488 18.21 14.82 12.84
CA LYS A 488 16.81 14.51 13.10
C LYS A 488 16.00 14.50 11.81
N ALA A 489 15.13 13.54 11.66
CA ALA A 489 14.18 13.47 10.57
C ALA A 489 13.45 14.82 10.36
N ILE A 490 13.29 15.20 9.10
CA ILE A 490 12.50 16.37 8.71
C ILE A 490 11.10 15.83 8.38
N ASN A 491 10.14 16.18 9.23
CA ASN A 491 8.75 15.81 8.97
C ASN A 491 8.24 16.52 7.71
N PRO A 492 7.40 15.87 6.92
CA PRO A 492 6.71 16.50 5.81
C PRO A 492 5.98 17.76 6.27
N ASP A 493 6.06 18.82 5.47
CA ASP A 493 5.45 20.11 5.77
C ASP A 493 4.57 20.54 4.60
N THR A 494 3.27 20.45 4.77
CA THR A 494 2.29 20.80 3.73
C THR A 494 2.37 22.28 3.28
N GLU A 495 2.92 23.18 4.11
CA GLU A 495 3.16 24.56 3.70
C GLU A 495 4.27 24.67 2.65
N LYS A 496 5.16 23.69 2.58
CA LYS A 496 6.25 23.59 1.60
C LYS A 496 5.85 22.87 0.32
N ALA A 497 4.64 22.31 0.25
CA ALA A 497 4.17 21.62 -0.93
C ALA A 497 4.18 22.55 -2.15
N ALA A 498 5.03 22.25 -3.11
CA ALA A 498 5.21 23.06 -4.31
C ALA A 498 5.39 22.19 -5.55
N LEU A 499 4.99 22.70 -6.72
CA LEU A 499 5.14 22.08 -8.03
C LEU A 499 5.89 23.03 -8.95
N THR A 500 6.79 22.51 -9.77
CA THR A 500 7.45 23.29 -10.81
C THR A 500 6.62 23.31 -12.10
N TYR A 501 6.87 24.34 -12.91
CA TYR A 501 6.28 24.51 -14.23
C TYR A 501 7.29 24.04 -15.28
N ASP A 502 7.29 22.74 -15.59
CA ASP A 502 8.15 22.23 -16.64
C ASP A 502 7.41 22.27 -17.99
N GLU A 503 7.93 23.04 -18.95
CA GLU A 503 7.38 23.12 -20.31
C GLU A 503 7.67 21.86 -21.13
N ASP A 504 8.73 21.13 -20.82
CA ASP A 504 9.21 19.97 -21.56
C ASP A 504 8.70 18.64 -20.96
N GLY A 505 8.12 18.63 -19.75
CA GLY A 505 7.41 17.50 -19.14
C GLY A 505 8.27 16.27 -18.84
N LEU A 506 9.60 16.41 -18.80
CA LEU A 506 10.51 15.28 -18.76
C LEU A 506 10.94 14.85 -17.35
N PHE A 507 10.74 15.67 -16.30
CA PHE A 507 11.43 15.41 -15.04
C PHE A 507 10.60 15.52 -13.75
N ALA A 508 9.31 15.86 -13.81
CA ALA A 508 8.49 15.92 -12.62
C ALA A 508 7.11 15.32 -12.84
N LEU A 509 6.93 14.08 -12.43
CA LEU A 509 5.63 13.43 -12.30
C LEU A 509 4.99 13.89 -11.00
N TYR A 510 3.93 14.70 -11.09
CA TYR A 510 3.11 15.05 -9.93
C TYR A 510 1.81 14.28 -10.00
N GLN A 511 1.58 13.44 -9.01
CA GLN A 511 0.47 12.50 -9.01
C GLN A 511 -0.19 12.44 -7.65
N VAL A 512 -1.52 12.29 -7.61
CA VAL A 512 -2.22 11.99 -6.37
C VAL A 512 -2.49 10.49 -6.29
N TYR A 513 -1.84 9.82 -5.37
CA TYR A 513 -2.15 8.44 -5.05
C TYR A 513 -3.32 8.41 -4.08
N MET A 514 -4.35 7.64 -4.42
CA MET A 514 -5.52 7.49 -3.57
C MET A 514 -5.61 6.07 -3.05
N ASN A 515 -5.67 5.92 -1.74
CA ASN A 515 -6.00 4.64 -1.16
C ASN A 515 -7.51 4.51 -0.98
N MET A 516 -8.16 3.93 -1.98
CA MET A 516 -9.59 3.67 -1.99
C MET A 516 -9.90 2.41 -1.19
N VAL A 517 -10.32 2.53 0.06
CA VAL A 517 -10.69 1.39 0.92
C VAL A 517 -12.07 0.82 0.57
N ARG A 518 -12.88 1.54 -0.18
CA ARG A 518 -14.13 1.05 -0.80
C ARG A 518 -14.33 1.67 -2.18
N GLY A 519 -15.03 0.96 -3.06
CA GLY A 519 -15.40 1.49 -4.36
C GLY A 519 -16.44 2.61 -4.25
N GLY A 520 -16.40 3.55 -5.19
CA GLY A 520 -17.30 4.69 -5.27
C GLY A 520 -18.08 4.75 -6.57
N LYS A 521 -19.22 5.41 -6.53
CA LYS A 521 -20.01 5.69 -7.71
C LYS A 521 -19.36 6.76 -8.56
N LYS A 522 -18.81 7.77 -7.91
CA LYS A 522 -18.16 8.91 -8.57
C LYS A 522 -17.07 9.47 -7.66
N VAL A 523 -16.02 10.02 -8.26
CA VAL A 523 -15.01 10.84 -7.59
C VAL A 523 -14.86 12.12 -8.40
N ASP A 524 -15.02 13.27 -7.76
CA ASP A 524 -14.78 14.58 -8.36
C ASP A 524 -13.39 15.08 -7.91
N PHE A 525 -12.61 15.56 -8.86
CA PHE A 525 -11.34 16.23 -8.64
C PHE A 525 -11.44 17.68 -9.10
N THR A 526 -11.13 18.61 -8.21
CA THR A 526 -11.16 20.05 -8.50
C THR A 526 -9.88 20.73 -8.06
N ILE A 527 -9.41 21.71 -8.84
CA ILE A 527 -8.33 22.60 -8.45
C ILE A 527 -8.89 24.02 -8.40
N THR A 528 -8.72 24.66 -7.25
CA THR A 528 -9.26 26.00 -6.98
C THR A 528 -8.12 26.95 -6.63
N ASN A 529 -8.13 28.14 -7.19
CA ASN A 529 -7.23 29.20 -6.75
C ASN A 529 -7.61 29.62 -5.33
N LYS A 530 -6.71 29.39 -4.38
CA LYS A 530 -6.98 29.58 -2.94
C LYS A 530 -7.33 31.02 -2.58
N MET A 531 -6.81 32.00 -3.31
CA MET A 531 -7.03 33.42 -3.01
C MET A 531 -8.36 33.94 -3.60
N THR A 532 -8.69 33.53 -4.82
CA THR A 532 -9.87 34.04 -5.55
C THR A 532 -11.10 33.17 -5.40
N GLY A 533 -10.92 31.88 -5.06
CA GLY A 533 -11.98 30.88 -5.03
C GLY A 533 -12.38 30.42 -6.44
N GLU A 534 -11.68 30.80 -7.48
CA GLU A 534 -11.96 30.40 -8.86
C GLU A 534 -11.59 28.93 -9.07
N VAL A 535 -12.51 28.14 -9.64
CA VAL A 535 -12.25 26.76 -10.07
C VAL A 535 -11.48 26.80 -11.38
N ILE A 536 -10.26 26.29 -11.36
CA ILE A 536 -9.36 26.26 -12.53
C ILE A 536 -9.52 24.96 -13.30
N HIS A 537 -9.75 23.85 -12.59
CA HIS A 537 -9.91 22.53 -13.18
C HIS A 537 -10.98 21.74 -12.44
N GLU A 538 -11.76 20.99 -13.19
CA GLU A 538 -12.77 20.09 -12.65
C GLU A 538 -12.83 18.84 -13.53
N GLU A 539 -12.72 17.66 -12.92
CA GLU A 539 -12.82 16.37 -13.58
C GLU A 539 -13.61 15.39 -12.71
N SER A 540 -14.33 14.47 -13.35
CA SER A 540 -15.17 13.47 -12.67
C SER A 540 -14.83 12.07 -13.20
N PHE A 541 -14.64 11.13 -12.28
CA PHE A 541 -14.39 9.71 -12.55
C PHE A 541 -15.59 8.90 -12.06
N GLU A 542 -16.12 8.01 -12.91
CA GLU A 542 -17.27 7.19 -12.56
C GLU A 542 -16.89 5.73 -12.28
N ASN A 543 -17.66 5.09 -11.37
CA ASN A 543 -17.54 3.68 -11.03
C ASN A 543 -16.11 3.29 -10.57
N VAL A 544 -15.53 4.12 -9.72
CA VAL A 544 -14.16 3.95 -9.20
C VAL A 544 -14.08 2.69 -8.34
N ARG A 545 -13.09 1.85 -8.63
CA ARG A 545 -12.92 0.57 -7.95
C ARG A 545 -12.14 0.71 -6.65
N LYS A 546 -12.42 -0.19 -5.71
CA LYS A 546 -11.61 -0.37 -4.51
C LYS A 546 -10.19 -0.81 -4.89
N ALA A 547 -9.18 -0.26 -4.21
CA ALA A 547 -7.80 -0.74 -4.29
C ALA A 547 -7.66 -2.15 -3.69
N GLY A 548 -6.70 -2.91 -4.18
CA GLY A 548 -6.20 -4.07 -3.44
C GLY A 548 -5.38 -3.62 -2.23
N LEU A 549 -5.30 -4.43 -1.18
CA LEU A 549 -4.43 -4.15 -0.04
C LEU A 549 -2.99 -4.00 -0.52
N GLY A 550 -2.35 -2.88 -0.18
CA GLY A 550 -0.97 -2.60 -0.62
C GLY A 550 -0.81 -2.16 -2.07
N SER A 551 -1.90 -1.81 -2.75
CA SER A 551 -1.83 -1.25 -4.10
C SER A 551 -2.61 0.06 -4.15
N PRO A 552 -2.02 1.16 -4.62
CA PRO A 552 -2.75 2.41 -4.79
C PRO A 552 -3.90 2.22 -5.79
N THR A 553 -5.02 2.88 -5.54
CA THR A 553 -6.09 2.98 -6.52
C THR A 553 -5.79 4.15 -7.43
N PHE A 554 -5.64 3.85 -8.70
CA PHE A 554 -5.67 4.89 -9.72
C PHE A 554 -7.14 5.26 -9.99
N LEU A 555 -7.45 6.55 -10.05
CA LEU A 555 -8.75 7.01 -10.48
C LEU A 555 -8.89 6.70 -11.97
N TYR A 556 -9.76 5.79 -12.28
CA TYR A 556 -9.94 5.24 -13.60
C TYR A 556 -11.16 5.89 -14.24
N ASN A 557 -11.04 6.48 -15.41
CA ASN A 557 -12.21 6.89 -16.18
C ASN A 557 -12.88 5.61 -16.72
N GLY A 558 -13.99 5.19 -16.08
CA GLY A 558 -14.59 3.86 -16.17
C GLY A 558 -15.16 3.43 -17.52
N ASN A 559 -14.83 4.09 -18.62
CA ASN A 559 -15.36 3.76 -19.95
C ASN A 559 -14.38 3.06 -20.89
N SER A 560 -13.14 2.84 -20.52
CA SER A 560 -12.20 2.09 -21.36
C SER A 560 -11.73 0.83 -20.66
N LEU A 561 -12.22 -0.31 -21.10
CA LEU A 561 -11.54 -1.59 -21.07
C LEU A 561 -10.43 -1.63 -22.13
N GLU A 562 -9.93 -0.49 -22.57
CA GLU A 562 -8.80 -0.42 -23.47
C GLU A 562 -7.54 -0.69 -22.65
N GLU A 563 -6.84 -1.74 -23.03
CA GLU A 563 -5.68 -2.32 -22.36
C GLU A 563 -4.42 -1.43 -22.36
N ASP A 564 -4.50 -0.20 -22.86
CA ASP A 564 -3.36 0.70 -23.07
C ASP A 564 -3.59 2.10 -22.48
N VAL A 565 -4.17 2.23 -21.27
CA VAL A 565 -4.07 3.51 -20.56
C VAL A 565 -2.72 3.51 -19.85
N ASP A 566 -1.78 4.24 -20.45
CA ASP A 566 -0.46 4.45 -19.86
C ASP A 566 -0.58 4.86 -18.40
N PHE A 567 0.18 4.19 -17.54
CA PHE A 567 0.33 4.46 -16.10
C PHE A 567 0.51 5.96 -15.78
N TYR A 568 0.97 6.73 -16.73
CA TYR A 568 1.30 8.16 -16.63
C TYR A 568 0.13 9.14 -16.88
N ASP A 569 -1.03 8.68 -17.35
CA ASP A 569 -2.13 9.58 -17.76
C ASP A 569 -3.18 9.85 -16.66
N GLN A 570 -3.02 9.28 -15.47
CA GLN A 570 -4.03 9.34 -14.41
C GLN A 570 -3.66 10.35 -13.32
N LEU A 571 -4.48 11.40 -13.17
CA LEU A 571 -4.34 12.47 -12.18
C LEU A 571 -2.95 13.15 -12.16
N LEU A 572 -2.37 13.34 -13.33
CA LEU A 572 -1.17 14.15 -13.47
C LEU A 572 -1.51 15.62 -13.23
N LEU A 573 -1.00 16.15 -12.13
CA LEU A 573 -1.00 17.59 -11.84
C LEU A 573 0.08 18.26 -12.70
N THR A 574 -0.11 18.31 -14.01
CA THR A 574 0.86 19.01 -14.90
C THR A 574 0.51 20.49 -14.94
N PRO A 575 1.28 21.37 -14.29
CA PRO A 575 0.93 22.80 -14.18
C PRO A 575 0.72 23.48 -15.53
N SER A 576 1.47 23.13 -16.58
CA SER A 576 1.33 23.64 -17.92
C SER A 576 -0.01 23.25 -18.57
N LYS A 577 -0.41 21.97 -18.46
CA LYS A 577 -1.69 21.47 -19.00
C LYS A 577 -2.88 22.10 -18.28
N LEU A 578 -2.75 22.34 -16.99
CA LEU A 578 -3.79 22.93 -16.14
C LEU A 578 -3.78 24.46 -16.13
N SER A 579 -2.84 25.09 -16.84
CA SER A 579 -2.69 26.58 -16.88
C SER A 579 -2.53 27.23 -15.50
N LEU A 580 -1.82 26.56 -14.59
CA LEU A 580 -1.57 27.04 -13.23
C LEU A 580 -0.50 28.14 -13.26
N ALA A 581 -0.73 29.25 -12.58
CA ALA A 581 0.15 30.43 -12.60
C ALA A 581 1.27 30.31 -11.55
N ASN A 582 2.51 30.71 -11.95
CA ASN A 582 3.63 30.78 -11.04
C ASN A 582 3.34 31.64 -9.80
N ASN A 583 3.98 31.35 -8.68
CA ASN A 583 3.86 32.05 -7.40
C ASN A 583 2.41 32.07 -6.83
N THR A 584 1.56 31.18 -7.30
CA THR A 584 0.15 31.12 -6.92
C THR A 584 -0.14 29.87 -6.07
N GLN A 585 -0.98 30.04 -5.07
CA GLN A 585 -1.44 28.94 -4.22
C GLN A 585 -2.79 28.41 -4.69
N TYR A 586 -2.88 27.09 -4.76
CA TYR A 586 -4.06 26.36 -5.14
C TYR A 586 -4.45 25.36 -4.04
N THR A 587 -5.72 24.98 -4.05
CA THR A 587 -6.25 23.84 -3.29
C THR A 587 -6.72 22.79 -4.26
N ALA A 588 -6.18 21.59 -4.18
CA ALA A 588 -6.72 20.41 -4.83
C ALA A 588 -7.72 19.75 -3.88
N THR A 589 -8.89 19.39 -4.41
CA THR A 589 -9.95 18.75 -3.63
C THR A 589 -10.46 17.54 -4.38
N ILE A 590 -10.51 16.40 -3.69
CA ILE A 590 -11.03 15.14 -4.20
C ILE A 590 -12.22 14.76 -3.33
N THR A 591 -13.39 14.65 -3.94
CA THR A 591 -14.63 14.29 -3.25
C THR A 591 -15.16 12.97 -3.77
N GLY A 592 -15.28 11.99 -2.89
CA GLY A 592 -15.88 10.69 -3.20
C GLY A 592 -17.37 10.66 -2.98
N TYR A 593 -18.07 9.95 -3.86
CA TYR A 593 -19.52 9.77 -3.81
C TYR A 593 -19.86 8.29 -3.86
N VAL A 594 -20.78 7.88 -3.04
CA VAL A 594 -21.33 6.52 -3.02
C VAL A 594 -22.75 6.51 -3.55
N ASP A 595 -23.08 5.42 -4.24
CA ASP A 595 -24.47 5.12 -4.56
C ASP A 595 -25.10 4.51 -3.29
N TYR A 596 -26.08 5.19 -2.72
CA TYR A 596 -26.66 4.82 -1.45
C TYR A 596 -28.18 4.98 -1.48
N LYS A 597 -28.89 3.86 -1.26
CA LYS A 597 -30.37 3.81 -1.33
C LYS A 597 -30.89 4.43 -2.64
N ASP A 598 -31.46 5.60 -2.57
CA ASP A 598 -32.15 6.24 -3.72
C ASP A 598 -31.31 7.30 -4.44
N GLY A 599 -30.03 7.42 -4.17
CA GLY A 599 -29.22 8.44 -4.82
C GLY A 599 -27.72 8.40 -4.60
N ILE A 600 -27.01 9.22 -5.36
CA ILE A 600 -25.58 9.42 -5.24
C ILE A 600 -25.35 10.49 -4.19
N VAL A 601 -24.63 10.15 -3.12
CA VAL A 601 -24.34 11.06 -2.01
C VAL A 601 -22.84 11.24 -1.80
N PRO A 602 -22.36 12.44 -1.39
CA PRO A 602 -20.98 12.61 -1.01
C PRO A 602 -20.66 11.76 0.23
N ASN A 603 -19.47 11.20 0.26
CA ASN A 603 -18.99 10.39 1.38
C ASN A 603 -17.92 11.15 2.14
N ASN A 604 -16.67 11.16 1.64
CA ASN A 604 -15.63 11.97 2.25
C ASN A 604 -14.82 12.75 1.22
N THR A 605 -14.11 13.76 1.71
CA THR A 605 -13.31 14.66 0.88
C THR A 605 -11.89 14.68 1.42
N TYR A 606 -10.94 14.62 0.50
CA TYR A 606 -9.54 14.86 0.75
C TYR A 606 -9.13 16.17 0.07
N SER A 607 -8.41 17.05 0.78
CA SER A 607 -7.94 18.31 0.21
C SER A 607 -6.53 18.61 0.68
N PHE A 608 -5.71 19.14 -0.21
CA PHE A 608 -4.39 19.63 0.12
C PHE A 608 -4.09 20.92 -0.63
N ASP A 609 -3.26 21.75 -0.03
CA ASP A 609 -2.78 22.99 -0.63
C ASP A 609 -1.43 22.75 -1.28
N PHE A 610 -1.18 23.43 -2.39
CA PHE A 610 0.11 23.44 -3.07
C PHE A 610 0.37 24.79 -3.73
N ARG A 611 1.62 25.04 -4.06
CA ARG A 611 2.05 26.25 -4.77
C ARG A 611 2.65 25.89 -6.11
N ILE A 612 2.62 26.82 -7.04
CA ILE A 612 3.44 26.72 -8.26
C ILE A 612 4.69 27.55 -8.02
N ASP A 613 5.83 26.89 -8.18
CA ASP A 613 7.15 27.48 -8.05
C ASP A 613 8.05 27.02 -9.19
N ASN A 614 8.35 27.94 -10.11
CA ASN A 614 9.23 27.71 -11.25
C ASN A 614 10.51 28.54 -11.18
N GLU A 615 10.88 28.99 -10.00
CA GLU A 615 12.07 29.77 -9.75
C GLU A 615 13.05 28.98 -8.90
N CYS A 616 14.23 28.70 -9.43
CA CYS A 616 15.25 27.95 -8.71
C CYS A 616 15.80 28.73 -7.51
N SER A 617 16.20 28.03 -6.47
CA SER A 617 16.99 28.60 -5.36
C SER A 617 18.27 29.22 -5.84
N VAL A 618 18.71 30.28 -5.18
CA VAL A 618 19.89 31.09 -5.55
C VAL A 618 20.92 31.14 -4.42
N LEU A 619 22.18 30.87 -4.75
CA LEU A 619 23.30 31.07 -3.85
C LEU A 619 23.70 32.56 -3.90
N THR A 620 23.36 33.32 -2.86
CA THR A 620 23.57 34.78 -2.83
C THR A 620 24.96 35.17 -2.35
N LYS A 621 25.59 34.34 -1.52
CA LYS A 621 26.91 34.61 -0.94
C LYS A 621 27.53 33.32 -0.42
N VAL A 622 28.87 33.25 -0.47
CA VAL A 622 29.66 32.20 0.20
C VAL A 622 30.71 32.89 1.04
N GLU A 623 30.94 32.43 2.25
CA GLU A 623 32.00 32.84 3.16
C GLU A 623 32.69 31.60 3.73
N TYR A 624 33.99 31.74 4.03
CA TYR A 624 34.73 30.66 4.69
C TYR A 624 35.16 31.13 6.09
N ARG A 625 35.22 30.18 7.01
CA ARG A 625 35.69 30.39 8.37
C ARG A 625 36.37 29.17 8.93
N THR A 626 37.31 29.35 9.82
CA THR A 626 38.03 28.28 10.48
C THR A 626 37.64 28.25 11.96
N GLU A 627 37.39 27.07 12.50
CA GLU A 627 37.08 26.84 13.91
C GLU A 627 38.04 25.80 14.49
N ILE A 628 38.44 25.97 15.75
CA ILE A 628 39.27 25.02 16.51
C ILE A 628 38.39 24.32 17.51
N GLU A 629 38.29 23.01 17.46
CA GLU A 629 37.61 22.20 18.43
C GLU A 629 38.46 22.10 19.72
N ARG A 630 38.11 22.87 20.75
CA ARG A 630 38.91 23.03 21.98
C ARG A 630 38.76 21.89 22.98
N ASP A 631 37.77 21.02 22.80
CA ASP A 631 37.49 19.94 23.73
C ASP A 631 38.17 18.61 23.35
N ASP A 632 38.81 18.54 22.18
CA ASP A 632 39.59 17.38 21.76
C ASP A 632 41.10 17.56 22.10
N LYS A 633 41.74 16.44 22.39
CA LYS A 633 43.17 16.41 22.77
C LYS A 633 44.12 16.79 21.64
N GLU A 634 43.66 16.73 20.39
CA GLU A 634 44.46 17.03 19.20
C GLU A 634 44.12 18.43 18.62
N ASN A 635 43.10 19.15 19.18
CA ASN A 635 42.61 20.43 18.69
C ASN A 635 42.50 20.51 17.16
N PRO A 636 41.66 19.63 16.54
CA PRO A 636 41.53 19.64 15.09
C PRO A 636 40.97 21.01 14.61
N ILE A 637 41.44 21.43 13.46
CA ILE A 637 40.99 22.65 12.80
C ILE A 637 39.95 22.27 11.76
N HIS A 638 38.78 22.87 11.86
CA HIS A 638 37.71 22.70 10.90
C HIS A 638 37.53 23.92 10.04
N THR A 639 37.42 23.73 8.74
CA THR A 639 37.12 24.77 7.78
C THR A 639 35.67 24.62 7.32
N TYR A 640 34.88 25.64 7.58
CA TYR A 640 33.48 25.69 7.20
C TYR A 640 33.28 26.60 6.00
N MET A 641 32.42 26.15 5.08
CA MET A 641 31.81 26.96 4.05
C MET A 641 30.43 27.41 4.51
N ASP A 642 30.27 28.71 4.69
CA ASP A 642 28.99 29.34 5.02
C ASP A 642 28.33 29.85 3.73
N MET A 643 27.26 29.16 3.35
CA MET A 643 26.47 29.44 2.15
C MET A 643 25.19 30.19 2.51
N TYR A 644 24.87 31.25 1.77
CA TYR A 644 23.64 32.01 1.97
C TYR A 644 22.68 31.76 0.81
N VAL A 645 21.66 30.94 1.08
CA VAL A 645 20.70 30.47 0.11
C VAL A 645 19.40 31.27 0.20
N TYR A 646 18.92 31.76 -0.92
CA TYR A 646 17.62 32.42 -1.04
C TYR A 646 16.72 31.66 -1.99
N ASP A 647 15.44 31.61 -1.63
CA ASP A 647 14.38 31.04 -2.45
C ASP A 647 13.12 31.91 -2.40
N ASN A 648 12.36 31.97 -3.49
CA ASN A 648 11.09 32.68 -3.53
C ASN A 648 9.96 31.96 -2.80
N GLN A 649 10.11 30.66 -2.52
CA GLN A 649 9.24 29.86 -1.67
C GLN A 649 10.08 29.22 -0.54
N TYR A 650 10.57 28.00 -0.72
CA TYR A 650 11.38 27.29 0.27
C TYR A 650 12.50 26.50 -0.41
N ALA A 651 13.73 26.86 -0.16
CA ALA A 651 14.86 26.00 -0.48
C ALA A 651 14.81 24.71 0.37
N ALA A 652 15.13 23.57 -0.23
CA ALA A 652 15.13 22.29 0.44
C ALA A 652 16.53 21.83 0.85
N ALA A 653 17.47 21.79 -0.09
CA ALA A 653 18.78 21.19 0.13
C ALA A 653 19.91 21.92 -0.60
N VAL A 654 21.10 21.77 -0.02
CA VAL A 654 22.38 22.05 -0.64
C VAL A 654 23.12 20.75 -0.85
N LEU A 655 23.49 20.43 -2.08
CA LEU A 655 24.24 19.22 -2.43
C LEU A 655 25.62 19.56 -2.95
N PRO A 656 26.68 19.03 -2.34
CA PRO A 656 28.02 19.08 -2.93
C PRO A 656 28.11 18.18 -4.16
N CYS A 657 28.74 18.68 -5.23
CA CYS A 657 28.95 17.97 -6.47
C CYS A 657 30.41 18.08 -6.92
N PHE A 658 31.03 16.95 -7.22
CA PHE A 658 32.44 16.84 -7.60
C PHE A 658 32.58 16.33 -9.03
N ILE A 659 33.63 16.82 -9.70
CA ILE A 659 34.01 16.26 -11.00
C ILE A 659 34.93 15.07 -10.73
N THR A 660 34.55 13.91 -11.24
CA THR A 660 35.36 12.69 -11.22
C THR A 660 35.79 12.31 -12.62
N GLY A 661 37.03 11.77 -12.77
CA GLY A 661 37.59 11.44 -14.06
C GLY A 661 38.35 12.60 -14.74
N GLU A 662 39.04 12.32 -15.84
CA GLU A 662 39.85 13.30 -16.58
C GLU A 662 39.34 13.46 -18.02
N ASN A 663 39.45 14.72 -18.54
CA ASN A 663 39.15 15.07 -19.92
C ASN A 663 37.75 14.63 -20.42
N GLU A 664 37.70 13.84 -21.49
CA GLU A 664 36.46 13.38 -22.13
C GLU A 664 35.68 12.36 -21.27
N ASN A 665 36.25 11.86 -20.17
CA ASN A 665 35.65 10.93 -19.21
C ASN A 665 35.30 11.63 -17.89
N ALA A 666 35.35 12.93 -17.84
CA ALA A 666 34.93 13.68 -16.65
C ALA A 666 33.41 13.57 -16.46
N THR A 667 33.00 13.15 -15.30
CA THR A 667 31.60 13.05 -14.89
C THR A 667 31.34 13.85 -13.61
N LEU A 668 30.20 14.49 -13.53
CA LEU A 668 29.75 15.17 -12.31
C LEU A 668 29.09 14.14 -11.40
N GLN A 669 29.60 13.99 -10.20
CA GLN A 669 29.06 13.11 -9.17
C GLN A 669 28.41 13.96 -8.08
N MET A 670 27.11 13.73 -7.84
CA MET A 670 26.37 14.34 -6.75
C MET A 670 26.52 13.49 -5.48
N LEU A 671 26.82 14.09 -4.35
CA LEU A 671 26.89 13.44 -3.06
C LEU A 671 25.54 13.56 -2.33
N THR A 672 24.56 12.77 -2.76
CA THR A 672 23.21 12.78 -2.17
C THR A 672 23.19 12.36 -0.69
N SER A 673 24.13 11.51 -0.27
CA SER A 673 24.33 11.13 1.14
C SER A 673 24.89 12.27 2.02
N HIS A 674 25.32 13.38 1.41
CA HIS A 674 25.84 14.57 2.11
C HIS A 674 24.96 15.79 1.83
N ALA A 675 23.72 15.58 1.46
CA ALA A 675 22.75 16.65 1.25
C ALA A 675 22.50 17.42 2.57
N ILE A 676 22.71 18.71 2.55
CA ILE A 676 22.57 19.57 3.74
C ILE A 676 21.21 20.26 3.68
N PRO A 677 20.32 20.04 4.66
CA PRO A 677 18.98 20.63 4.63
C PRO A 677 19.00 22.15 4.87
N VAL A 678 18.22 22.87 4.06
CA VAL A 678 18.01 24.31 4.23
C VAL A 678 16.79 24.54 5.12
N ARG A 679 16.99 24.91 6.36
CA ARG A 679 15.94 25.12 7.37
C ARG A 679 15.60 26.61 7.49
N GLY A 680 15.09 27.19 6.41
CA GLY A 680 14.77 28.62 6.32
C GLY A 680 13.27 28.90 6.29
N GLU A 681 12.92 30.18 6.48
CA GLU A 681 11.58 30.69 6.28
C GLU A 681 11.39 31.10 4.81
N ARG A 682 10.14 31.09 4.37
CA ARG A 682 9.76 31.52 3.02
C ARG A 682 10.29 32.92 2.69
N ARG A 683 10.87 33.07 1.50
CA ARG A 683 11.41 34.35 0.98
C ARG A 683 12.47 34.95 1.87
N SER A 684 13.25 34.16 2.56
CA SER A 684 14.34 34.59 3.41
C SER A 684 15.68 34.06 2.90
N VAL A 685 16.74 34.75 3.22
CA VAL A 685 18.10 34.28 3.03
C VAL A 685 18.46 33.41 4.22
N THR A 686 18.77 32.13 3.97
CA THR A 686 19.13 31.16 5.01
C THR A 686 20.61 30.83 4.92
N LYS A 687 21.30 30.93 6.06
CA LYS A 687 22.70 30.50 6.18
C LYS A 687 22.74 29.00 6.40
N VAL A 688 23.49 28.29 5.56
CA VAL A 688 23.82 26.88 5.66
C VAL A 688 25.33 26.75 5.81
N SER A 689 25.77 26.02 6.82
CA SER A 689 27.21 25.79 7.08
C SER A 689 27.57 24.36 6.77
N TRP A 690 28.63 24.15 6.01
CA TRP A 690 29.15 22.83 5.68
C TRP A 690 30.61 22.74 6.12
N ASP A 691 31.02 21.70 6.84
CA ASP A 691 32.40 21.40 7.15
C ASP A 691 33.09 20.81 5.91
N ILE A 692 33.99 21.54 5.33
CA ILE A 692 34.70 21.17 4.12
C ILE A 692 36.12 20.69 4.39
N THR A 693 36.51 20.49 5.64
CA THR A 693 37.89 20.16 6.05
C THR A 693 38.43 18.94 5.29
N GLU A 694 37.66 17.89 5.15
CA GLU A 694 38.05 16.66 4.43
C GLU A 694 38.16 16.85 2.90
N TYR A 695 37.60 17.94 2.38
CA TYR A 695 37.56 18.24 0.95
C TYR A 695 38.61 19.27 0.49
N LEU A 696 39.39 19.85 1.41
CA LEU A 696 40.41 20.81 1.07
C LEU A 696 41.53 20.19 0.22
N ASP A 697 41.90 18.95 0.54
CA ASP A 697 42.92 18.20 -0.22
C ASP A 697 42.49 17.90 -1.65
N TYR A 698 41.16 17.82 -1.89
CA TYR A 698 40.58 17.57 -3.21
C TYR A 698 40.90 18.71 -4.20
N ALA A 699 40.97 19.95 -3.73
CA ALA A 699 41.31 21.15 -4.54
C ALA A 699 42.72 21.08 -5.10
N ASP A 700 43.68 20.57 -4.32
CA ASP A 700 45.09 20.53 -4.70
C ASP A 700 45.41 19.48 -5.76
N GLU A 701 44.58 18.42 -5.83
CA GLU A 701 44.83 17.27 -6.73
C GLU A 701 44.10 17.37 -8.09
N ASN A 702 42.92 18.05 -8.14
CA ASN A 702 42.01 18.00 -9.28
C ASN A 702 41.60 19.34 -9.86
N TYR A 703 40.80 20.12 -9.09
CA TYR A 703 40.21 21.37 -9.53
C TYR A 703 40.12 22.40 -8.39
N ASP A 704 40.31 23.65 -8.71
CA ASP A 704 40.25 24.79 -7.76
C ASP A 704 38.80 25.12 -7.33
N PHE A 705 37.83 24.41 -7.86
CA PHE A 705 36.42 24.65 -7.60
C PHE A 705 35.66 23.34 -7.59
N PHE A 706 34.54 23.32 -6.97
CA PHE A 706 33.54 22.30 -7.06
C PHE A 706 32.16 22.91 -7.29
N PHE A 707 31.15 22.10 -7.53
CA PHE A 707 29.80 22.58 -7.75
C PHE A 707 28.93 22.39 -6.51
N ILE A 708 28.05 23.36 -6.28
CA ILE A 708 26.97 23.27 -5.31
C ILE A 708 25.66 23.22 -6.09
N GLN A 709 24.90 22.15 -5.95
CA GLN A 709 23.54 22.10 -6.42
C GLN A 709 22.60 22.55 -5.30
N LEU A 710 21.71 23.47 -5.59
CA LEU A 710 20.59 23.82 -4.74
C LEU A 710 19.35 23.14 -5.28
N THR A 711 18.55 22.58 -4.40
CA THR A 711 17.24 22.00 -4.71
C THR A 711 16.20 22.65 -3.83
N ASP A 712 15.05 23.02 -4.38
CA ASP A 712 13.88 23.49 -3.63
C ASP A 712 12.84 22.38 -3.40
N TYR A 713 11.74 22.71 -2.71
CA TYR A 713 10.66 21.75 -2.46
C TYR A 713 9.75 21.49 -3.69
N ALA A 714 9.86 22.28 -4.76
CA ALA A 714 9.25 22.02 -6.05
C ALA A 714 10.14 21.15 -6.96
N LEU A 715 11.33 20.76 -6.46
CA LEU A 715 12.37 20.00 -7.16
C LEU A 715 13.06 20.77 -8.29
N ASN A 716 12.95 22.12 -8.31
CA ASN A 716 13.80 22.89 -9.19
C ASN A 716 15.25 22.83 -8.69
N THR A 717 16.19 22.74 -9.63
CA THR A 717 17.61 22.66 -9.31
C THR A 717 18.39 23.79 -9.98
N SER A 718 19.36 24.32 -9.27
CA SER A 718 20.34 25.27 -9.79
C SER A 718 21.74 24.87 -9.36
N MET A 719 22.74 25.17 -10.21
CA MET A 719 24.12 24.76 -9.96
C MET A 719 25.04 25.95 -9.96
N PHE A 720 25.93 26.02 -8.96
CA PHE A 720 26.88 27.10 -8.77
C PHE A 720 28.30 26.55 -8.64
N ALA A 721 29.24 27.09 -9.41
CA ALA A 721 30.64 26.81 -9.19
C ALA A 721 31.14 27.65 -8.02
N VAL A 722 31.79 27.02 -7.05
CA VAL A 722 32.35 27.66 -5.86
C VAL A 722 33.84 27.36 -5.77
N THR A 723 34.65 28.39 -5.70
CA THR A 723 36.11 28.27 -5.57
C THR A 723 36.47 27.86 -4.16
N LEU A 724 37.28 26.79 -4.01
CA LEU A 724 37.79 26.39 -2.71
C LEU A 724 38.84 27.35 -2.18
N PRO A 725 38.94 27.56 -0.86
CA PRO A 725 39.96 28.39 -0.29
C PRO A 725 41.35 27.75 -0.48
N ARG A 726 42.29 28.50 -0.91
CA ARG A 726 43.70 28.07 -0.96
C ARG A 726 44.44 28.71 0.19
N ASP A 727 45.52 28.09 0.62
CA ASP A 727 46.39 28.67 1.62
C ASP A 727 46.95 30.00 1.13
N VAL A 728 46.93 31.00 2.03
CA VAL A 728 47.65 32.22 1.80
C VAL A 728 49.15 31.95 1.83
N THR A 729 49.83 32.22 0.73
CA THR A 729 51.27 31.93 0.59
C THR A 729 52.13 33.14 0.94
N ASP A 730 51.55 34.33 0.95
CA ASP A 730 52.28 35.57 1.32
C ASP A 730 51.30 36.68 1.75
N VAL A 731 51.67 37.47 2.75
CA VAL A 731 50.98 38.72 3.14
C VAL A 731 51.96 39.86 3.12
N GLN A 732 51.61 40.90 2.41
CA GLN A 732 52.43 42.11 2.29
C GLN A 732 51.67 43.35 2.74
N LEU A 733 52.38 44.29 3.33
CA LEU A 733 51.93 45.68 3.48
C LEU A 733 52.42 46.51 2.31
N LYS A 734 51.51 47.32 1.73
CA LYS A 734 51.88 48.24 0.65
C LYS A 734 52.95 49.23 1.08
N GLU A 735 52.84 49.73 2.32
CA GLU A 735 53.71 50.64 2.93
C GLU A 735 54.82 49.91 3.72
N THR A 736 56.06 49.95 3.24
CA THR A 736 57.21 49.35 3.94
C THR A 736 57.86 50.32 4.93
N GLU A 737 57.59 51.59 4.81
CA GLU A 737 58.01 52.65 5.74
C GLU A 737 56.93 53.73 5.87
N LEU A 738 56.60 54.09 7.11
CA LEU A 738 55.58 55.11 7.40
C LEU A 738 56.11 56.09 8.46
N THR A 739 55.85 57.35 8.25
CA THR A 739 56.23 58.44 9.22
C THR A 739 54.92 59.06 9.70
N LEU A 740 54.66 58.98 10.99
CA LEU A 740 53.48 59.58 11.63
C LEU A 740 53.87 60.59 12.71
N SER A 741 53.02 61.57 12.90
CA SER A 741 53.07 62.43 14.04
C SER A 741 52.50 61.82 15.28
N VAL A 742 53.04 62.09 16.46
CA VAL A 742 52.41 61.51 17.70
C VAL A 742 50.97 62.00 17.83
N GLY A 743 50.06 61.03 18.02
CA GLY A 743 48.61 61.22 18.05
C GLY A 743 47.90 60.98 16.70
N GLU A 744 48.65 60.71 15.65
CA GLU A 744 48.12 60.43 14.32
C GLU A 744 47.71 58.96 14.21
N LEU A 745 46.60 58.70 13.51
CA LEU A 745 46.07 57.39 13.16
C LEU A 745 46.24 57.15 11.66
N TYR A 746 46.71 55.98 11.28
CA TYR A 746 46.82 55.55 9.88
C TYR A 746 46.29 54.16 9.72
N GLU A 747 45.48 53.92 8.67
CA GLU A 747 44.89 52.66 8.35
C GLU A 747 45.73 52.02 7.25
N VAL A 748 46.11 50.74 7.46
CA VAL A 748 46.80 49.88 6.47
C VAL A 748 45.96 48.65 6.16
N THR A 749 45.93 48.31 4.89
CA THR A 749 45.25 47.12 4.42
C THR A 749 46.27 46.10 3.90
N PRO A 750 46.40 44.92 4.45
CA PRO A 750 47.25 43.86 3.93
C PRO A 750 46.84 43.42 2.54
N VAL A 751 47.79 42.99 1.73
CA VAL A 751 47.62 42.38 0.43
C VAL A 751 48.07 40.93 0.55
N VAL A 752 47.19 39.99 0.32
CA VAL A 752 47.47 38.56 0.34
C VAL A 752 47.88 38.07 -1.04
N THR A 753 48.61 36.98 -1.08
CA THR A 753 48.96 36.26 -2.32
C THR A 753 48.58 34.80 -2.17
N PRO A 754 47.81 34.22 -3.09
CA PRO A 754 47.10 34.87 -4.19
C PRO A 754 46.07 35.90 -3.69
N ASP A 755 45.72 36.90 -4.50
CA ASP A 755 44.88 38.06 -4.13
C ASP A 755 43.38 37.76 -4.02
N ASP A 756 43.00 36.57 -4.43
CA ASP A 756 41.66 36.03 -4.36
C ASP A 756 41.47 35.07 -3.17
N GLN A 757 42.44 35.00 -2.26
CA GLN A 757 42.40 34.05 -1.14
C GLN A 757 41.61 34.58 0.04
N TRP A 758 40.94 33.66 0.68
CA TRP A 758 40.25 33.89 1.94
C TRP A 758 41.26 33.80 3.12
N THR A 759 41.06 34.61 4.14
CA THR A 759 41.82 34.61 5.40
C THR A 759 40.83 34.83 6.55
N ASP A 760 41.00 34.10 7.66
CA ASP A 760 40.22 34.28 8.91
C ASP A 760 40.57 35.59 9.65
N GLY A 761 41.30 36.38 9.00
CA GLY A 761 41.78 37.69 9.46
C GLY A 761 43.27 37.73 9.74
N PHE A 762 43.72 38.85 10.29
CA PHE A 762 45.14 39.10 10.53
C PHE A 762 45.42 39.30 12.00
N VAL A 763 46.57 38.81 12.44
CA VAL A 763 47.10 39.12 13.76
C VAL A 763 48.18 40.20 13.59
N TRP A 764 47.97 41.29 14.26
CA TRP A 764 48.82 42.45 14.22
C TRP A 764 49.69 42.58 15.47
N SER A 765 50.92 42.97 15.32
CA SER A 765 51.79 43.17 16.44
C SER A 765 52.67 44.39 16.20
N SER A 766 53.12 45.04 17.27
CA SER A 766 54.05 46.13 17.29
C SER A 766 55.29 45.77 18.10
N SER A 767 56.48 46.01 17.55
CA SER A 767 57.74 45.78 18.28
C SER A 767 57.91 46.71 19.47
N ASN A 768 57.17 47.85 19.54
CA ASN A 768 57.16 48.75 20.66
C ASN A 768 55.85 49.53 20.78
N GLU A 769 54.96 49.07 21.62
CA GLU A 769 53.67 49.69 21.85
C GLU A 769 53.72 51.08 22.52
N ASN A 770 54.86 51.49 23.09
CA ASN A 770 55.03 52.82 23.58
C ASN A 770 55.30 53.88 22.45
N VAL A 771 55.61 53.38 21.26
CA VAL A 771 55.83 54.17 20.06
C VAL A 771 54.66 54.11 19.12
N VAL A 772 54.20 52.83 18.83
CA VAL A 772 53.09 52.57 17.93
C VAL A 772 52.25 51.47 18.52
N LYS A 773 50.92 51.64 18.57
CA LYS A 773 49.92 50.59 18.77
C LYS A 773 49.29 50.30 17.46
N VAL A 774 48.95 49.01 17.26
CA VAL A 774 48.20 48.49 16.08
C VAL A 774 47.08 47.60 16.51
N GLN A 775 45.93 47.74 15.89
CA GLN A 775 44.77 46.88 16.05
C GLN A 775 43.96 46.91 14.77
N ASP A 776 43.64 45.74 14.24
CA ASP A 776 42.76 45.54 13.06
C ASP A 776 43.15 46.45 11.83
N GLY A 777 44.45 46.63 11.61
CA GLY A 777 44.96 47.49 10.55
C GLY A 777 45.09 49.00 10.89
N GLU A 778 44.58 49.42 12.03
CA GLU A 778 44.71 50.78 12.50
C GLU A 778 46.03 50.96 13.28
N ILE A 779 46.92 51.79 12.77
CA ILE A 779 48.20 52.10 13.36
C ILE A 779 48.10 53.46 14.07
N TYR A 780 48.30 53.52 15.37
CA TYR A 780 48.22 54.71 16.19
C TYR A 780 49.61 55.08 16.75
N ALA A 781 50.09 56.21 16.39
CA ALA A 781 51.41 56.79 16.88
C ALA A 781 51.24 57.26 18.32
N VAL A 782 51.78 56.54 19.29
CA VAL A 782 51.65 56.83 20.75
C VAL A 782 52.78 57.71 21.23
N GLY A 783 54.00 57.54 20.73
CA GLY A 783 55.16 58.15 21.23
C GLY A 783 56.28 58.38 20.18
N LYS A 784 57.35 59.14 20.53
CA LYS A 784 58.49 59.35 19.61
C LYS A 784 59.40 58.09 19.60
N GLY A 785 59.71 57.59 18.43
CA GLY A 785 60.59 56.42 18.25
C GLY A 785 60.36 55.77 16.92
N THR A 786 60.94 54.59 16.75
CA THR A 786 60.70 53.71 15.62
C THR A 786 60.15 52.40 16.17
N ALA A 787 59.15 51.84 15.51
CA ALA A 787 58.62 50.51 15.78
C ALA A 787 58.36 49.81 14.47
N THR A 788 58.47 48.50 14.45
CA THR A 788 58.05 47.67 13.33
C THR A 788 56.65 47.14 13.64
N VAL A 789 55.72 47.28 12.70
CA VAL A 789 54.41 46.68 12.72
C VAL A 789 54.48 45.43 11.85
N THR A 790 54.07 44.31 12.43
CA THR A 790 54.04 43.05 11.72
C THR A 790 52.58 42.56 11.63
N VAL A 791 52.23 41.99 10.49
CA VAL A 791 50.97 41.32 10.23
C VAL A 791 51.24 39.88 9.81
N VAL A 792 50.48 38.98 10.35
CA VAL A 792 50.51 37.55 10.03
C VAL A 792 49.10 37.10 9.74
N ASP A 793 48.95 36.20 8.81
CA ASP A 793 47.65 35.51 8.62
C ASP A 793 47.31 34.69 9.86
N LYS A 794 46.09 34.74 10.27
CA LYS A 794 45.63 34.12 11.51
C LYS A 794 45.73 32.59 11.49
N ASP A 795 45.51 31.97 10.32
CA ASP A 795 45.61 30.52 10.14
C ASP A 795 47.04 30.03 10.31
N THR A 796 48.03 30.83 9.93
CA THR A 796 49.44 30.54 10.15
C THR A 796 49.80 30.34 11.63
N LEU A 797 49.12 31.04 12.54
CA LEU A 797 49.34 30.92 13.99
C LEU A 797 48.60 29.70 14.60
N LEU A 798 47.57 29.22 13.97
CA LEU A 798 46.79 28.08 14.47
C LEU A 798 47.55 26.73 14.28
N ASN A 799 48.46 26.64 13.31
CA ASN A 799 49.25 25.47 12.99
C ASN A 799 50.60 25.37 13.72
N ASP A 800 50.87 26.19 14.77
CA ASP A 800 52.08 26.26 15.57
C ASP A 800 53.39 26.54 14.80
N GLU A 801 53.37 26.51 13.47
CA GLU A 801 54.44 26.88 12.56
C GLU A 801 53.96 27.95 11.57
N PRO A 802 54.42 29.19 11.66
CA PRO A 802 53.97 30.22 10.71
C PRO A 802 54.39 29.84 9.29
N ARG A 803 53.42 29.75 8.42
CA ARG A 803 53.66 29.41 7.00
C ARG A 803 54.36 30.55 6.29
N TRP A 804 54.15 31.80 6.74
CA TRP A 804 54.82 33.03 6.24
C TRP A 804 54.52 34.21 7.18
N GLU A 805 55.35 35.27 7.09
CA GLU A 805 55.22 36.54 7.81
C GLU A 805 55.37 37.72 6.84
N GLY A 806 54.43 38.66 6.83
CA GLY A 806 54.53 39.91 6.14
C GLY A 806 55.05 40.98 7.07
N ALA A 807 56.12 41.76 6.69
CA ALA A 807 56.70 42.79 7.48
C ALA A 807 56.71 44.11 6.72
#